data_382d2c8d08b80e7c29dc7694b4dd219a
#
_entry.id   382d2c8d08b80e7c29dc7694b4dd219a
#
_cell.length_a   1.000
_cell.length_b   1.000
_cell.length_c   1.000
_cell.angle_alpha   90.00
_cell.angle_beta   90.00
_cell.angle_gamma   90.00
#
_symmetry.space_group_name_H-M   'P 1'
#
loop_
_entity.id
_entity.type
_entity.pdbx_description
1 polymer ?
#
loop_
_entity_poly.entity_id
_entity_poly.type
_entity_poly.pdbx_seq_one_letter_code
_entity_poly.pdbx_strand_id
1 'polypeptide(L)'
;MYQFSAGKLILILLVLIFSVLYILPTPDRFFDPLYGHMPLWMQKKLPQSQFETIQENSIEVNLKDVQFPKGTDFVDTTETLKLILKNRLDKAGFSLSDGINGDYQFEVDEANERLKVLFLMDKSQNELQRILSQLHLWGSMPEIVRRLVPAERLQLGLDLRGGVYLVLEVNIEESKKDLLEETKISIPNQMKSATPRILCRTVEEKGETLLVKVGIPSRIQNNMDEKQAYLSKAEEILNSIDFFTQPVQIETVGSKIVTYQIGITEAEKYSDQAIDRVLTVLRNRIDAFGVSEPSIRREEGKPRIIIELPGAKDSSKSLDIVKTMGQLEFKVVKSNPANSRPWILPKGNKPKPDELPEGTEVIQHYEDDSWFVVEKLASVSGDRIRNAYPSRGGQTGLDIVVSLELDAEGTRSFAEVTTQHTGELLAIILDNKIQSAPRINEPIPSGNAQISGSFSFDEATYLANILKSGAYPVQVQIAEERTASPTLGQQSIKNGMNAGLIGMGLVLLFMLIYYRGSGLVAIVALAFNMLIVLGGLAGFGATLTLPGIAGLVLTIGMAVDANVLIFERIREELRNGRRVWAAIENGYSRAFWTILDANLTTFAVALVLYNFGTGPIRGFAVTLSIGILASFFTAIVVTKELYGWFIGNRQISKLSI
;
A
#
# COMPACT_ATOMS: atom_id res chain seq x y z
N MET A 1 -55.50 -12.61 -4.49
CA MET A 1 -54.82 -11.68 -5.40
C MET A 1 -53.53 -11.24 -4.73
N TYR A 2 -52.39 -11.52 -5.31
CA TYR A 2 -51.10 -11.08 -4.75
C TYR A 2 -50.97 -9.55 -4.94
N GLN A 3 -50.86 -8.78 -3.86
CA GLN A 3 -50.55 -7.36 -3.97
C GLN A 3 -49.02 -7.22 -4.01
N PHE A 4 -48.51 -6.82 -5.17
CA PHE A 4 -47.07 -6.47 -5.31
C PHE A 4 -46.76 -5.34 -4.31
N SER A 5 -45.82 -5.61 -3.44
CA SER A 5 -45.24 -4.55 -2.64
C SER A 5 -44.27 -3.75 -3.52
N ALA A 6 -44.74 -2.60 -4.03
CA ALA A 6 -43.91 -1.70 -4.84
C ALA A 6 -42.57 -1.41 -4.15
N GLY A 7 -42.57 -1.30 -2.82
CA GLY A 7 -41.36 -1.08 -2.04
C GLY A 7 -40.32 -2.22 -2.15
N LYS A 8 -40.77 -3.49 -2.18
CA LYS A 8 -39.85 -4.62 -2.33
C LYS A 8 -39.28 -4.73 -3.75
N LEU A 9 -40.12 -4.44 -4.76
CA LEU A 9 -39.64 -4.43 -6.15
C LEU A 9 -38.61 -3.32 -6.35
N ILE A 10 -38.88 -2.13 -5.82
CA ILE A 10 -37.92 -1.01 -5.84
C ILE A 10 -36.62 -1.39 -5.12
N LEU A 11 -36.70 -2.05 -3.96
CA LEU A 11 -35.52 -2.51 -3.22
C LEU A 11 -34.68 -3.50 -4.04
N ILE A 12 -35.32 -4.49 -4.65
CA ILE A 12 -34.64 -5.48 -5.51
C ILE A 12 -33.93 -4.78 -6.68
N LEU A 13 -34.61 -3.86 -7.36
CA LEU A 13 -34.05 -3.10 -8.48
C LEU A 13 -32.88 -2.20 -8.02
N LEU A 14 -33.01 -1.52 -6.90
CA LEU A 14 -31.93 -0.69 -6.34
C LEU A 14 -30.70 -1.53 -5.99
N VAL A 15 -30.88 -2.67 -5.31
CA VAL A 15 -29.77 -3.57 -4.96
C VAL A 15 -29.08 -4.10 -6.22
N LEU A 16 -29.85 -4.46 -7.26
CA LEU A 16 -29.31 -4.90 -8.53
C LEU A 16 -28.52 -3.81 -9.26
N ILE A 17 -29.14 -2.64 -9.42
CA ILE A 17 -28.49 -1.50 -10.09
C ILE A 17 -27.20 -1.17 -9.36
N PHE A 18 -27.24 -1.11 -8.03
CA PHE A 18 -26.08 -0.83 -7.20
C PHE A 18 -24.99 -1.90 -7.40
N SER A 19 -25.37 -3.19 -7.36
CA SER A 19 -24.41 -4.30 -7.59
C SER A 19 -23.75 -4.25 -8.97
N VAL A 20 -24.52 -3.98 -10.03
CA VAL A 20 -23.99 -3.83 -11.37
C VAL A 20 -23.05 -2.62 -11.47
N LEU A 21 -23.44 -1.47 -10.90
CA LEU A 21 -22.62 -0.25 -10.92
C LEU A 21 -21.28 -0.45 -10.24
N TYR A 22 -21.23 -1.16 -9.10
CA TYR A 22 -19.99 -1.42 -8.37
C TYR A 22 -19.08 -2.46 -9.04
N ILE A 23 -19.62 -3.35 -9.85
CA ILE A 23 -18.83 -4.32 -10.64
C ILE A 23 -18.16 -3.63 -11.85
N LEU A 24 -18.80 -2.63 -12.45
CA LEU A 24 -18.31 -1.97 -13.66
C LEU A 24 -16.87 -1.43 -13.60
N PRO A 25 -16.37 -0.86 -12.46
CA PRO A 25 -14.99 -0.43 -12.33
C PRO A 25 -13.96 -1.55 -12.26
N THR A 26 -14.40 -2.81 -12.09
CA THR A 26 -13.51 -3.97 -11.96
C THR A 26 -12.64 -4.11 -13.21
N PRO A 27 -11.31 -4.39 -13.07
CA PRO A 27 -10.42 -4.56 -14.20
C PRO A 27 -10.92 -5.61 -15.19
N ASP A 28 -10.80 -5.35 -16.47
CA ASP A 28 -11.22 -6.24 -17.54
C ASP A 28 -10.59 -7.64 -17.40
N ARG A 29 -9.40 -7.74 -16.81
CA ARG A 29 -8.69 -9.00 -16.50
C ARG A 29 -9.47 -10.00 -15.63
N PHE A 30 -10.35 -9.53 -14.77
CA PHE A 30 -11.17 -10.41 -13.93
C PHE A 30 -12.08 -11.29 -14.78
N PHE A 31 -12.50 -10.77 -15.95
CA PHE A 31 -13.40 -11.46 -16.86
C PHE A 31 -12.65 -12.28 -17.93
N ASP A 32 -11.32 -12.28 -17.95
CA ASP A 32 -10.48 -13.00 -18.91
C ASP A 32 -10.88 -14.48 -19.08
N PRO A 33 -11.09 -15.27 -18.01
CA PRO A 33 -11.50 -16.67 -18.16
C PRO A 33 -12.86 -16.84 -18.82
N LEU A 34 -13.76 -15.85 -18.69
CA LEU A 34 -15.11 -15.86 -19.26
C LEU A 34 -15.12 -15.34 -20.70
N TYR A 35 -14.11 -14.55 -21.09
CA TYR A 35 -14.07 -13.86 -22.38
C TYR A 35 -14.20 -14.80 -23.57
N GLY A 36 -13.50 -15.92 -23.58
CA GLY A 36 -13.58 -16.93 -24.64
C GLY A 36 -14.95 -17.59 -24.81
N HIS A 37 -15.81 -17.46 -23.78
CA HIS A 37 -17.19 -18.01 -23.78
C HIS A 37 -18.23 -16.93 -24.04
N MET A 38 -17.83 -15.65 -24.13
CA MET A 38 -18.75 -14.54 -24.42
C MET A 38 -19.17 -14.55 -25.92
N PRO A 39 -20.36 -14.02 -26.25
CA PRO A 39 -20.76 -13.81 -27.62
C PRO A 39 -19.79 -12.90 -28.38
N LEU A 40 -19.52 -13.19 -29.67
CA LEU A 40 -18.58 -12.45 -30.53
C LEU A 40 -18.82 -10.93 -30.54
N TRP A 41 -20.08 -10.47 -30.48
CA TRP A 41 -20.41 -9.05 -30.42
C TRP A 41 -19.97 -8.38 -29.13
N MET A 42 -19.92 -9.14 -28.03
CA MET A 42 -19.46 -8.67 -26.72
C MET A 42 -17.93 -8.66 -26.66
N GLN A 43 -17.28 -9.70 -27.21
CA GLN A 43 -15.82 -9.76 -27.32
C GLN A 43 -15.26 -8.59 -28.14
N LYS A 44 -15.93 -8.20 -29.23
CA LYS A 44 -15.53 -7.02 -30.06
C LYS A 44 -15.68 -5.68 -29.32
N LYS A 45 -16.57 -5.58 -28.31
CA LYS A 45 -16.77 -4.34 -27.53
C LYS A 45 -15.87 -4.25 -26.31
N LEU A 46 -15.37 -5.38 -25.84
CA LEU A 46 -14.57 -5.52 -24.63
C LEU A 46 -13.25 -6.25 -24.95
N PRO A 47 -12.37 -5.67 -25.80
CA PRO A 47 -11.10 -6.34 -26.05
C PRO A 47 -10.29 -6.38 -24.77
N GLN A 48 -9.76 -7.55 -24.47
CA GLN A 48 -8.81 -7.75 -23.40
C GLN A 48 -7.45 -7.21 -23.83
N SER A 49 -7.16 -5.99 -23.48
CA SER A 49 -5.84 -5.41 -23.64
C SER A 49 -5.17 -5.24 -22.28
N GLN A 50 -4.03 -5.86 -22.13
CA GLN A 50 -3.16 -5.60 -20.98
C GLN A 50 -2.30 -4.38 -21.31
N PHE A 51 -2.66 -3.20 -20.78
CA PHE A 51 -1.84 -2.01 -20.84
C PHE A 51 -0.70 -2.18 -19.81
N GLU A 52 0.46 -2.62 -20.27
CA GLU A 52 1.48 -3.14 -19.37
C GLU A 52 2.46 -2.12 -18.83
N THR A 53 2.74 -1.03 -19.54
CA THR A 53 3.84 -0.16 -19.09
C THR A 53 3.65 1.26 -19.53
N ILE A 54 3.78 2.19 -18.60
CA ILE A 54 3.99 3.60 -18.88
C ILE A 54 5.50 3.77 -19.01
N GLN A 55 6.02 3.96 -20.21
CA GLN A 55 7.40 4.36 -20.45
C GLN A 55 7.39 5.77 -21.05
N GLU A 56 8.28 6.62 -20.55
CA GLU A 56 8.60 7.94 -21.09
C GLU A 56 7.57 8.50 -22.10
N ASN A 57 6.42 8.96 -21.60
CA ASN A 57 5.39 9.58 -22.45
C ASN A 57 4.58 8.63 -23.36
N SER A 58 4.62 7.32 -23.12
CA SER A 58 3.89 6.32 -23.90
C SER A 58 3.11 5.34 -23.06
N ILE A 59 2.03 4.80 -23.65
CA ILE A 59 1.26 3.68 -23.12
C ILE A 59 1.47 2.50 -24.06
N GLU A 60 2.04 1.41 -23.56
CA GLU A 60 2.30 0.20 -24.33
C GLU A 60 1.21 -0.86 -24.10
N VAL A 61 0.80 -1.51 -25.18
CA VAL A 61 -0.13 -2.64 -25.19
C VAL A 61 0.57 -3.83 -25.81
N ASN A 62 0.68 -4.93 -25.06
CA ASN A 62 1.23 -6.15 -25.61
C ASN A 62 0.13 -6.88 -26.42
N LEU A 63 0.35 -7.02 -27.71
CA LEU A 63 -0.63 -7.63 -28.64
C LEU A 63 -0.79 -9.14 -28.43
N LYS A 64 0.21 -9.82 -27.81
CA LYS A 64 0.11 -11.24 -27.44
C LYS A 64 -0.96 -11.50 -26.38
N ASP A 65 -1.18 -10.51 -25.52
CA ASP A 65 -2.12 -10.63 -24.41
C ASP A 65 -3.54 -10.15 -24.79
N VAL A 66 -3.70 -9.63 -26.02
CA VAL A 66 -5.01 -9.24 -26.55
C VAL A 66 -5.71 -10.44 -27.16
N GLN A 67 -6.78 -10.91 -26.52
CA GLN A 67 -7.58 -11.99 -27.05
C GLN A 67 -8.65 -11.45 -28.01
N PHE A 68 -8.51 -11.81 -29.27
CA PHE A 68 -9.52 -11.56 -30.32
C PHE A 68 -10.23 -12.84 -30.71
N PRO A 69 -11.40 -12.77 -31.35
CA PRO A 69 -12.10 -13.94 -31.85
C PRO A 69 -11.20 -14.82 -32.74
N LYS A 70 -11.25 -16.14 -32.56
CA LYS A 70 -10.47 -17.10 -33.37
C LYS A 70 -10.68 -16.82 -34.86
N GLY A 71 -9.58 -16.63 -35.60
CA GLY A 71 -9.59 -16.39 -37.05
C GLY A 71 -9.36 -14.95 -37.49
N THR A 72 -9.02 -14.04 -36.56
CA THR A 72 -8.54 -12.69 -36.89
C THR A 72 -7.02 -12.72 -37.09
N ASP A 73 -6.56 -12.18 -38.23
CA ASP A 73 -5.13 -12.02 -38.51
C ASP A 73 -4.51 -10.88 -37.65
N PHE A 74 -3.19 -10.93 -37.47
CA PHE A 74 -2.45 -9.94 -36.68
C PHE A 74 -2.70 -8.48 -37.13
N VAL A 75 -2.74 -8.24 -38.42
CA VAL A 75 -3.00 -6.91 -39.01
C VAL A 75 -4.40 -6.41 -38.67
N ASP A 76 -5.42 -7.27 -38.83
CA ASP A 76 -6.81 -6.95 -38.47
C ASP A 76 -6.98 -6.70 -36.97
N THR A 77 -6.23 -7.43 -36.16
CA THR A 77 -6.20 -7.25 -34.71
C THR A 77 -5.66 -5.89 -34.32
N THR A 78 -4.52 -5.50 -34.91
CA THR A 78 -3.85 -4.23 -34.62
C THR A 78 -4.70 -3.04 -35.06
N GLU A 79 -5.29 -3.08 -36.25
CA GLU A 79 -6.15 -2.00 -36.76
C GLU A 79 -7.46 -1.90 -35.95
N THR A 80 -8.03 -3.01 -35.55
CA THR A 80 -9.22 -3.01 -34.69
C THR A 80 -8.90 -2.41 -33.31
N LEU A 81 -7.74 -2.72 -32.74
CA LEU A 81 -7.31 -2.17 -31.46
C LEU A 81 -7.01 -0.67 -31.56
N LYS A 82 -6.33 -0.23 -32.62
CA LYS A 82 -6.12 1.20 -32.91
C LYS A 82 -7.44 1.97 -32.99
N LEU A 83 -8.44 1.42 -33.68
CA LEU A 83 -9.75 2.05 -33.80
C LEU A 83 -10.47 2.16 -32.45
N ILE A 84 -10.37 1.14 -31.61
CA ILE A 84 -10.96 1.13 -30.26
C ILE A 84 -10.26 2.14 -29.38
N LEU A 85 -8.91 2.15 -29.35
CA LEU A 85 -8.12 3.09 -28.56
C LEU A 85 -8.35 4.52 -29.03
N LYS A 86 -8.38 4.77 -30.35
CA LYS A 86 -8.74 6.05 -30.93
C LYS A 86 -10.09 6.55 -30.40
N ASN A 87 -11.14 5.75 -30.52
CA ASN A 87 -12.47 6.14 -30.05
C ASN A 87 -12.52 6.44 -28.55
N ARG A 88 -11.69 5.78 -27.74
CA ARG A 88 -11.60 6.02 -26.29
C ARG A 88 -10.81 7.29 -25.99
N LEU A 89 -9.69 7.53 -26.69
CA LEU A 89 -8.88 8.73 -26.54
C LEU A 89 -9.62 9.98 -27.04
N ASP A 90 -10.32 9.90 -28.15
CA ASP A 90 -11.16 11.00 -28.67
C ASP A 90 -12.26 11.37 -27.65
N LYS A 91 -12.89 10.38 -27.00
CA LYS A 91 -13.86 10.62 -25.92
C LYS A 91 -13.22 11.21 -24.66
N ALA A 92 -11.95 10.94 -24.42
CA ALA A 92 -11.18 11.53 -23.32
C ALA A 92 -10.65 12.94 -23.63
N GLY A 93 -10.88 13.44 -24.84
CA GLY A 93 -10.51 14.79 -25.29
C GLY A 93 -9.13 14.89 -25.94
N PHE A 94 -8.55 13.76 -26.37
CA PHE A 94 -7.26 13.72 -27.07
C PHE A 94 -7.50 13.50 -28.58
N SER A 95 -6.77 14.22 -29.42
CA SER A 95 -6.83 14.12 -30.87
C SER A 95 -5.68 13.30 -31.45
N LEU A 96 -5.97 12.41 -32.41
CA LEU A 96 -4.95 11.69 -33.16
C LEU A 96 -4.15 12.66 -34.04
N SER A 97 -2.82 12.54 -34.03
CA SER A 97 -1.94 13.37 -34.84
C SER A 97 -1.95 12.98 -36.31
N ASP A 98 -2.06 13.97 -37.17
CA ASP A 98 -1.90 13.89 -38.65
C ASP A 98 -0.49 14.29 -39.10
N GLY A 99 0.47 14.34 -38.16
CA GLY A 99 1.86 14.67 -38.40
C GLY A 99 2.21 16.15 -38.15
N ILE A 100 1.23 17.05 -38.02
CA ILE A 100 1.43 18.47 -37.73
C ILE A 100 0.71 18.92 -36.47
N ASN A 101 -0.50 18.44 -36.25
CA ASN A 101 -1.33 18.75 -35.07
C ASN A 101 -1.90 17.46 -34.47
N GLY A 102 -2.01 17.43 -33.13
CA GLY A 102 -2.60 16.32 -32.40
C GLY A 102 -1.92 16.07 -31.08
N ASP A 103 -2.51 15.23 -30.23
CA ASP A 103 -2.05 14.96 -28.87
C ASP A 103 -1.29 13.64 -28.76
N TYR A 104 -1.56 12.68 -29.67
CA TYR A 104 -0.94 11.36 -29.63
C TYR A 104 -0.82 10.73 -31.02
N GLN A 105 0.06 9.73 -31.16
CA GLN A 105 0.21 8.88 -32.33
C GLN A 105 0.35 7.42 -31.96
N PHE A 106 0.03 6.51 -32.90
CA PHE A 106 0.24 5.08 -32.74
C PHE A 106 1.55 4.65 -33.40
N GLU A 107 2.33 3.85 -32.67
CA GLU A 107 3.51 3.15 -33.16
C GLU A 107 3.31 1.65 -32.99
N VAL A 108 3.60 0.85 -34.01
CA VAL A 108 3.52 -0.62 -33.97
C VAL A 108 4.93 -1.17 -34.00
N ASP A 109 5.31 -1.87 -32.93
CA ASP A 109 6.54 -2.64 -32.86
C ASP A 109 6.22 -4.09 -33.25
N GLU A 110 6.36 -4.41 -34.54
CA GLU A 110 6.06 -5.75 -35.07
C GLU A 110 7.00 -6.83 -34.51
N ALA A 111 8.26 -6.46 -34.19
CA ALA A 111 9.27 -7.41 -33.69
C ALA A 111 8.92 -7.91 -32.28
N ASN A 112 8.36 -7.05 -31.44
CA ASN A 112 7.96 -7.38 -30.07
C ASN A 112 6.44 -7.58 -29.90
N GLU A 113 5.70 -7.49 -31.00
CA GLU A 113 4.23 -7.57 -31.01
C GLU A 113 3.58 -6.58 -30.02
N ARG A 114 4.01 -5.30 -30.08
CA ARG A 114 3.52 -4.24 -29.20
C ARG A 114 2.88 -3.11 -29.98
N LEU A 115 1.82 -2.54 -29.45
CA LEU A 115 1.21 -1.30 -29.89
C LEU A 115 1.51 -0.22 -28.85
N LYS A 116 2.16 0.87 -29.28
CA LYS A 116 2.46 2.03 -28.43
C LYS A 116 1.53 3.18 -28.79
N VAL A 117 1.02 3.86 -27.77
CA VAL A 117 0.36 5.15 -27.88
C VAL A 117 1.35 6.19 -27.37
N LEU A 118 1.97 6.94 -28.27
CA LEU A 118 2.95 7.98 -27.94
C LEU A 118 2.23 9.33 -27.81
N PHE A 119 2.41 10.00 -26.68
CA PHE A 119 1.92 11.36 -26.48
C PHE A 119 2.98 12.37 -26.94
N LEU A 120 2.57 13.33 -27.79
CA LEU A 120 3.48 14.31 -28.41
C LEU A 120 3.88 15.45 -27.48
N MET A 121 3.17 15.62 -26.37
CA MET A 121 3.54 16.51 -25.27
C MET A 121 3.96 15.71 -24.04
N ASP A 122 4.97 16.21 -23.32
CA ASP A 122 5.42 15.59 -22.08
C ASP A 122 4.27 15.50 -21.07
N LYS A 123 3.91 14.27 -20.71
CA LYS A 123 2.89 13.95 -19.74
C LYS A 123 3.53 13.39 -18.46
N SER A 124 3.11 13.90 -17.32
CA SER A 124 3.54 13.31 -16.05
C SER A 124 3.03 11.87 -15.91
N GLN A 125 3.75 11.03 -15.15
CA GLN A 125 3.30 9.64 -14.90
C GLN A 125 1.88 9.57 -14.33
N ASN A 126 1.49 10.53 -13.48
CA ASN A 126 0.15 10.61 -12.92
C ASN A 126 -0.92 10.93 -13.97
N GLU A 127 -0.58 11.78 -14.97
CA GLU A 127 -1.48 12.03 -16.11
C GLU A 127 -1.62 10.81 -17.00
N LEU A 128 -0.53 10.10 -17.29
CA LEU A 128 -0.55 8.86 -18.06
C LEU A 128 -1.36 7.77 -17.36
N GLN A 129 -1.22 7.62 -16.04
CA GLN A 129 -2.09 6.72 -15.26
C GLN A 129 -3.56 7.14 -15.31
N ARG A 130 -3.85 8.43 -15.26
CA ARG A 130 -5.21 8.94 -15.39
C ARG A 130 -5.79 8.66 -16.79
N ILE A 131 -5.00 8.86 -17.85
CA ILE A 131 -5.38 8.52 -19.22
C ILE A 131 -5.61 7.02 -19.36
N LEU A 132 -4.70 6.19 -18.83
CA LEU A 132 -4.82 4.74 -18.82
C LEU A 132 -6.12 4.29 -18.14
N SER A 133 -6.47 4.88 -17.00
CA SER A 133 -7.74 4.59 -16.31
C SER A 133 -8.97 4.94 -17.15
N GLN A 134 -8.89 5.94 -18.03
CA GLN A 134 -9.97 6.33 -18.92
C GLN A 134 -10.09 5.40 -20.15
N LEU A 135 -9.04 4.67 -20.50
CA LEU A 135 -9.06 3.68 -21.57
C LEU A 135 -9.80 2.38 -21.19
N HIS A 136 -10.00 2.14 -19.91
CA HIS A 136 -10.83 1.02 -19.42
C HIS A 136 -12.32 1.29 -19.62
N LEU A 137 -13.12 0.22 -19.57
CA LEU A 137 -14.58 0.29 -19.72
C LEU A 137 -15.22 1.34 -18.81
N TRP A 138 -14.75 1.43 -17.55
CA TRP A 138 -15.19 2.43 -16.58
C TRP A 138 -14.94 3.87 -17.06
N GLY A 139 -13.76 4.14 -17.61
CA GLY A 139 -13.42 5.47 -18.14
C GLY A 139 -14.31 5.91 -19.30
N SER A 140 -14.88 4.98 -20.06
CA SER A 140 -15.81 5.24 -21.16
C SER A 140 -17.25 5.50 -20.73
N MET A 141 -17.59 5.32 -19.42
CA MET A 141 -18.93 5.57 -18.89
C MET A 141 -19.25 7.06 -18.78
N PRO A 142 -20.55 7.45 -18.87
CA PRO A 142 -20.98 8.83 -18.67
C PRO A 142 -20.48 9.40 -17.34
N GLU A 143 -20.10 10.67 -17.33
CA GLU A 143 -19.54 11.33 -16.13
C GLU A 143 -20.47 11.26 -14.91
N ILE A 144 -21.78 11.31 -15.13
CA ILE A 144 -22.79 11.17 -14.06
C ILE A 144 -22.64 9.82 -13.36
N VAL A 145 -22.43 8.72 -14.10
CA VAL A 145 -22.25 7.39 -13.54
C VAL A 145 -20.94 7.31 -12.75
N ARG A 146 -19.86 7.89 -13.28
CA ARG A 146 -18.54 7.94 -12.61
C ARG A 146 -18.54 8.77 -11.31
N ARG A 147 -19.38 9.80 -11.22
CA ARG A 147 -19.53 10.60 -9.98
C ARG A 147 -20.38 9.92 -8.92
N LEU A 148 -21.35 9.10 -9.33
CA LEU A 148 -22.26 8.41 -8.40
C LEU A 148 -21.67 7.17 -7.77
N VAL A 149 -20.69 6.55 -8.41
CA VAL A 149 -20.06 5.31 -7.95
C VAL A 149 -18.58 5.56 -7.68
N PRO A 150 -18.09 5.25 -6.47
CA PRO A 150 -16.65 5.31 -6.19
C PRO A 150 -15.88 4.45 -7.18
N ALA A 151 -14.69 4.90 -7.60
CA ALA A 151 -13.81 4.17 -8.51
C ALA A 151 -13.12 2.95 -7.83
N GLU A 152 -13.71 2.45 -6.75
CA GLU A 152 -13.20 1.29 -6.04
C GLU A 152 -13.42 0.04 -6.90
N ARG A 153 -12.32 -0.62 -7.23
CA ARG A 153 -12.29 -1.80 -8.06
C ARG A 153 -12.25 -3.05 -7.19
N LEU A 154 -12.74 -4.16 -7.71
CA LEU A 154 -12.49 -5.45 -7.08
C LEU A 154 -10.98 -5.71 -7.08
N GLN A 155 -10.37 -5.65 -5.90
CA GLN A 155 -8.95 -5.87 -5.72
C GLN A 155 -8.66 -7.37 -5.70
N LEU A 156 -7.68 -7.81 -6.50
CA LEU A 156 -7.19 -9.18 -6.46
C LEU A 156 -6.07 -9.29 -5.43
N GLY A 157 -6.17 -10.27 -4.54
CA GLY A 157 -5.14 -10.54 -3.54
C GLY A 157 -3.82 -11.00 -4.14
N LEU A 158 -2.80 -10.97 -3.31
CA LEU A 158 -1.44 -11.38 -3.66
C LEU A 158 -1.39 -12.80 -4.24
N ASP A 159 -2.20 -13.71 -3.68
CA ASP A 159 -2.29 -15.11 -4.12
C ASP A 159 -2.75 -15.26 -5.58
N LEU A 160 -3.44 -14.24 -6.12
CA LEU A 160 -4.00 -14.23 -7.46
C LEU A 160 -3.17 -13.41 -8.46
N ARG A 161 -2.60 -12.28 -8.03
CA ARG A 161 -1.75 -11.41 -8.87
C ARG A 161 -0.28 -11.81 -8.84
N GLY A 162 0.14 -12.55 -7.81
CA GLY A 162 1.53 -12.69 -7.44
C GLY A 162 2.08 -11.40 -6.82
N GLY A 163 3.31 -11.44 -6.34
CA GLY A 163 3.97 -10.31 -5.73
C GLY A 163 4.59 -10.65 -4.38
N VAL A 164 4.76 -9.64 -3.51
CA VAL A 164 5.46 -9.76 -2.23
C VAL A 164 4.52 -9.38 -1.08
N TYR A 165 4.49 -10.23 -0.06
CA TYR A 165 3.85 -9.99 1.24
C TYR A 165 4.93 -9.88 2.30
N LEU A 166 4.93 -8.79 3.05
CA LEU A 166 5.87 -8.54 4.11
C LEU A 166 5.15 -8.13 5.38
N VAL A 167 5.67 -8.59 6.50
CA VAL A 167 5.31 -8.06 7.81
C VAL A 167 6.57 -7.45 8.40
N LEU A 168 6.56 -6.14 8.59
CA LEU A 168 7.60 -5.44 9.31
C LEU A 168 7.21 -5.34 10.78
N GLU A 169 8.14 -5.68 11.65
CA GLU A 169 8.04 -5.48 13.09
C GLU A 169 8.93 -4.32 13.51
N VAL A 170 8.35 -3.39 14.24
CA VAL A 170 9.08 -2.24 14.78
C VAL A 170 9.65 -2.62 16.14
N ASN A 171 10.97 -2.58 16.28
CA ASN A 171 11.65 -2.89 17.54
C ASN A 171 11.60 -1.67 18.49
N ILE A 172 10.49 -1.56 19.21
CA ILE A 172 10.24 -0.40 20.09
C ILE A 172 11.25 -0.30 21.23
N GLU A 173 11.64 -1.44 21.82
CA GLU A 173 12.56 -1.43 22.99
C GLU A 173 13.99 -1.01 22.60
N GLU A 174 14.48 -1.48 21.47
CA GLU A 174 15.79 -1.09 20.96
C GLU A 174 15.79 0.35 20.49
N SER A 175 14.74 0.75 19.76
CA SER A 175 14.57 2.12 19.29
C SER A 175 14.48 3.14 20.43
N LYS A 176 13.89 2.79 21.58
CA LYS A 176 13.90 3.64 22.79
C LYS A 176 15.30 3.83 23.36
N LYS A 177 16.11 2.77 23.40
CA LYS A 177 17.49 2.84 23.89
C LYS A 177 18.35 3.73 22.99
N ASP A 178 18.25 3.53 21.68
CA ASP A 178 18.97 4.33 20.69
C ASP A 178 18.57 5.81 20.81
N LEU A 179 17.27 6.10 20.94
CA LEU A 179 16.75 7.44 21.12
C LEU A 179 17.28 8.10 22.42
N LEU A 180 17.35 7.36 23.53
CA LEU A 180 17.90 7.88 24.79
C LEU A 180 19.40 8.18 24.66
N GLU A 181 20.16 7.28 24.04
CA GLU A 181 21.61 7.47 23.86
C GLU A 181 21.91 8.66 22.93
N GLU A 182 21.23 8.76 21.80
CA GLU A 182 21.37 9.87 20.86
C GLU A 182 20.99 11.20 21.50
N THR A 183 19.85 11.24 22.18
CA THR A 183 19.36 12.46 22.84
C THR A 183 20.29 12.91 23.97
N LYS A 184 20.83 11.97 24.75
CA LYS A 184 21.83 12.25 25.81
C LYS A 184 23.06 12.97 25.27
N ILE A 185 23.50 12.63 24.05
CA ILE A 185 24.65 13.24 23.40
C ILE A 185 24.26 14.56 22.68
N SER A 186 23.06 14.62 22.12
CA SER A 186 22.55 15.78 21.35
C SER A 186 22.23 16.98 22.22
N ILE A 187 21.59 16.79 23.39
CA ILE A 187 21.19 17.90 24.32
C ILE A 187 22.32 18.86 24.63
N PRO A 188 23.51 18.42 25.08
CA PRO A 188 24.60 19.34 25.38
C PRO A 188 25.05 20.21 24.20
N ASN A 189 25.00 19.64 22.98
CA ASN A 189 25.39 20.34 21.76
C ASN A 189 24.34 21.37 21.33
N GLN A 190 23.06 21.01 21.36
CA GLN A 190 21.96 21.94 21.09
C GLN A 190 21.94 23.11 22.07
N MET A 191 22.18 22.85 23.37
CA MET A 191 22.28 23.89 24.39
C MET A 191 23.51 24.78 24.21
N LYS A 192 24.62 24.23 23.74
CA LYS A 192 25.86 24.99 23.47
C LYS A 192 25.71 25.92 22.26
N SER A 193 24.99 25.52 21.22
CA SER A 193 24.77 26.32 20.01
C SER A 193 23.63 27.34 20.13
N ALA A 194 22.83 27.26 21.19
CA ALA A 194 21.72 28.18 21.42
C ALA A 194 22.17 29.63 21.68
N THR A 195 21.28 30.57 21.33
CA THR A 195 21.48 32.00 21.65
C THR A 195 20.35 32.49 22.56
N PRO A 196 20.63 32.83 23.86
CA PRO A 196 21.93 32.73 24.52
C PRO A 196 22.39 31.29 24.74
N ARG A 197 23.71 31.06 24.77
CA ARG A 197 24.31 29.75 25.05
C ARG A 197 23.88 29.23 26.41
N ILE A 198 23.32 28.01 26.45
CA ILE A 198 22.87 27.34 27.68
C ILE A 198 24.00 26.45 28.21
N LEU A 199 24.25 26.50 29.51
CA LEU A 199 25.29 25.72 30.15
C LEU A 199 24.73 24.36 30.59
N CYS A 200 24.79 23.33 29.73
CA CYS A 200 24.51 21.97 30.13
C CYS A 200 25.69 21.41 30.93
N ARG A 201 25.44 20.96 32.17
CA ARG A 201 26.48 20.39 33.05
C ARG A 201 26.62 18.90 32.80
N THR A 202 25.54 18.17 32.95
CA THR A 202 25.49 16.72 32.76
C THR A 202 24.11 16.32 32.27
N VAL A 203 24.05 15.22 31.48
CA VAL A 203 22.82 14.50 31.12
C VAL A 203 22.99 13.09 31.65
N GLU A 204 22.19 12.72 32.62
CA GLU A 204 22.21 11.39 33.27
C GLU A 204 20.96 10.60 32.85
N GLU A 205 21.16 9.35 32.49
CA GLU A 205 20.07 8.43 32.15
C GLU A 205 19.58 7.71 33.41
N LYS A 206 18.27 7.69 33.61
CA LYS A 206 17.62 6.98 34.71
C LYS A 206 16.40 6.23 34.23
N GLY A 207 16.60 4.99 33.79
CA GLY A 207 15.56 4.18 33.13
C GLY A 207 15.14 4.80 31.80
N GLU A 208 13.86 5.03 31.58
CA GLU A 208 13.31 5.67 30.37
C GLU A 208 13.30 7.21 30.45
N THR A 209 14.08 7.80 31.34
CA THR A 209 14.12 9.25 31.54
C THR A 209 15.55 9.80 31.51
N LEU A 210 15.70 11.04 31.05
CA LEU A 210 16.94 11.79 31.09
C LEU A 210 16.84 12.92 32.13
N LEU A 211 17.85 13.01 32.97
CA LEU A 211 18.04 14.09 33.94
C LEU A 211 19.05 15.10 33.37
N VAL A 212 18.55 16.25 32.97
CA VAL A 212 19.37 17.32 32.37
C VAL A 212 19.68 18.37 33.39
N LYS A 213 20.97 18.54 33.79
CA LYS A 213 21.42 19.53 34.74
C LYS A 213 21.89 20.79 34.01
N VAL A 214 21.14 21.86 34.13
CA VAL A 214 21.42 23.18 33.54
C VAL A 214 22.08 24.08 34.55
N GLY A 215 23.28 24.56 34.25
CA GLY A 215 24.02 25.52 35.08
C GLY A 215 23.59 26.94 34.80
N ILE A 216 23.40 27.73 35.85
CA ILE A 216 23.07 29.16 35.75
C ILE A 216 24.36 30.00 35.88
N PRO A 217 24.72 30.78 34.85
CA PRO A 217 25.90 31.65 34.89
C PRO A 217 25.82 32.63 36.06
N SER A 218 26.96 32.86 36.75
CA SER A 218 27.02 33.73 37.95
C SER A 218 26.51 35.15 37.68
N ARG A 219 26.63 35.63 36.43
CA ARG A 219 26.19 36.96 36.00
C ARG A 219 24.67 37.18 36.15
N ILE A 220 23.87 36.14 35.92
CA ILE A 220 22.41 36.25 35.90
C ILE A 220 21.73 35.64 37.13
N GLN A 221 22.50 35.08 38.08
CA GLN A 221 21.95 34.42 39.27
C GLN A 221 21.08 35.33 40.14
N ASN A 222 21.41 36.61 40.21
CA ASN A 222 20.74 37.62 41.05
C ASN A 222 19.69 38.45 40.26
N ASN A 223 19.58 38.27 38.93
CA ASN A 223 18.58 38.93 38.10
C ASN A 223 17.47 37.94 37.74
N MET A 224 16.31 38.15 38.34
CA MET A 224 15.18 37.18 38.23
C MET A 224 14.66 37.10 36.81
N ASP A 225 14.56 38.21 36.09
CA ASP A 225 14.02 38.27 34.73
C ASP A 225 14.95 37.60 33.69
N GLU A 226 16.25 37.90 33.76
CA GLU A 226 17.27 37.28 32.89
C GLU A 226 17.42 35.80 33.19
N LYS A 227 17.32 35.38 34.45
CA LYS A 227 17.34 33.98 34.86
C LYS A 227 16.12 33.24 34.30
N GLN A 228 14.92 33.82 34.39
CA GLN A 228 13.71 33.25 33.86
C GLN A 228 13.79 33.07 32.33
N ALA A 229 14.21 34.11 31.61
CA ALA A 229 14.41 34.05 30.16
C ALA A 229 15.42 32.96 29.73
N TYR A 230 16.52 32.82 30.50
CA TYR A 230 17.53 31.79 30.26
C TYR A 230 16.99 30.37 30.46
N LEU A 231 16.21 30.14 31.53
CA LEU A 231 15.59 28.84 31.81
C LEU A 231 14.48 28.52 30.82
N SER A 232 13.66 29.50 30.44
CA SER A 232 12.63 29.32 29.40
C SER A 232 13.25 28.91 28.06
N LYS A 233 14.44 29.42 27.72
CA LYS A 233 15.16 28.99 26.51
C LYS A 233 15.66 27.54 26.60
N ALA A 234 16.12 27.12 27.81
CA ALA A 234 16.48 25.73 28.04
C ALA A 234 15.26 24.79 27.92
N GLU A 235 14.13 25.22 28.49
CA GLU A 235 12.86 24.46 28.36
C GLU A 235 12.37 24.41 26.92
N GLU A 236 12.49 25.47 26.14
CA GLU A 236 12.16 25.49 24.71
C GLU A 236 12.96 24.45 23.92
N ILE A 237 14.28 24.36 24.20
CA ILE A 237 15.16 23.36 23.58
C ILE A 237 14.69 21.94 23.97
N LEU A 238 14.45 21.69 25.25
CA LEU A 238 14.00 20.38 25.72
C LEU A 238 12.61 20.01 25.21
N ASN A 239 11.70 20.97 25.04
CA ASN A 239 10.39 20.77 24.43
C ASN A 239 10.44 20.49 22.93
N SER A 240 11.50 20.91 22.24
CA SER A 240 11.67 20.67 20.81
C SER A 240 12.16 19.26 20.48
N ILE A 241 12.51 18.47 21.49
CA ILE A 241 12.98 17.09 21.30
C ILE A 241 11.79 16.17 21.04
N ASP A 242 11.77 15.56 19.88
CA ASP A 242 10.72 14.63 19.49
C ASP A 242 10.68 13.39 20.41
N PHE A 243 9.48 12.86 20.63
CA PHE A 243 9.19 11.66 21.42
C PHE A 243 9.44 11.78 22.93
N PHE A 244 9.76 12.96 23.45
CA PHE A 244 9.91 13.18 24.89
C PHE A 244 8.73 13.95 25.47
N THR A 245 8.50 13.72 26.77
CA THR A 245 7.51 14.47 27.55
C THR A 245 8.00 15.89 27.78
N GLN A 246 7.08 16.78 28.11
CA GLN A 246 7.45 18.13 28.52
C GLN A 246 8.43 18.08 29.69
N PRO A 247 9.46 18.97 29.72
CA PRO A 247 10.45 19.00 30.79
C PRO A 247 9.81 19.38 32.12
N VAL A 248 10.06 18.56 33.13
CA VAL A 248 9.62 18.81 34.50
C VAL A 248 10.82 19.20 35.33
N GLN A 249 10.78 20.39 35.94
CA GLN A 249 11.81 20.82 36.88
C GLN A 249 11.67 20.01 38.18
N ILE A 250 12.70 19.20 38.52
CA ILE A 250 12.65 18.34 39.71
C ILE A 250 13.37 18.95 40.88
N GLU A 251 14.57 19.55 40.67
CA GLU A 251 15.45 19.97 41.71
C GLU A 251 16.18 21.27 41.35
N THR A 252 16.35 22.15 42.35
CA THR A 252 17.17 23.33 42.21
C THR A 252 18.23 23.32 43.33
N VAL A 253 19.49 23.06 42.96
CA VAL A 253 20.60 23.06 43.92
C VAL A 253 21.13 24.47 44.06
N GLY A 254 20.65 25.17 45.07
CA GLY A 254 20.94 26.59 45.29
C GLY A 254 20.45 27.44 44.12
N SER A 255 21.09 28.60 43.87
CA SER A 255 20.81 29.43 42.70
C SER A 255 21.65 29.08 41.47
N LYS A 256 22.35 27.95 41.47
CA LYS A 256 23.40 27.63 40.50
C LYS A 256 23.03 26.54 39.47
N ILE A 257 22.21 25.59 39.83
CA ILE A 257 21.87 24.43 38.96
C ILE A 257 20.39 24.15 39.06
N VAL A 258 19.76 23.93 37.89
CA VAL A 258 18.39 23.48 37.77
C VAL A 258 18.40 22.13 37.05
N THR A 259 17.72 21.14 37.61
CA THR A 259 17.61 19.80 37.02
C THR A 259 16.23 19.62 36.40
N TYR A 260 16.21 19.33 35.11
CA TYR A 260 15.01 18.96 34.36
C TYR A 260 14.97 17.46 34.15
N GLN A 261 13.79 16.89 34.26
CA GLN A 261 13.51 15.51 33.86
C GLN A 261 12.67 15.54 32.60
N ILE A 262 13.12 14.81 31.59
CA ILE A 262 12.34 14.49 30.40
C ILE A 262 12.27 12.97 30.29
N GLY A 263 11.11 12.43 29.97
CA GLY A 263 10.88 10.99 29.81
C GLY A 263 10.43 10.69 28.40
N ILE A 264 10.66 9.46 27.95
CA ILE A 264 10.01 9.00 26.70
C ILE A 264 8.50 9.03 26.92
N THR A 265 7.74 9.47 25.92
CA THR A 265 6.28 9.43 25.90
C THR A 265 5.79 8.03 26.25
N GLU A 266 4.59 7.88 26.83
CA GLU A 266 4.00 6.57 27.15
C GLU A 266 4.22 5.57 26.02
N ALA A 267 4.61 4.34 26.36
CA ALA A 267 5.05 3.33 25.37
C ALA A 267 4.08 3.13 24.20
N GLU A 268 2.78 3.22 24.46
CA GLU A 268 1.76 3.16 23.41
C GLU A 268 1.82 4.35 22.45
N LYS A 269 1.90 5.58 22.98
CA LYS A 269 2.00 6.80 22.17
C LYS A 269 3.28 6.83 21.34
N TYR A 270 4.40 6.42 21.92
CA TYR A 270 5.68 6.33 21.21
C TYR A 270 5.56 5.30 20.07
N SER A 271 5.04 4.10 20.38
CA SER A 271 4.80 3.05 19.38
C SER A 271 3.91 3.54 18.25
N ASP A 272 2.79 4.19 18.57
CA ASP A 272 1.84 4.69 17.57
C ASP A 272 2.48 5.75 16.65
N GLN A 273 3.17 6.72 17.22
CA GLN A 273 3.86 7.76 16.46
C GLN A 273 5.01 7.20 15.61
N ALA A 274 5.78 6.26 16.16
CA ALA A 274 6.85 5.60 15.42
C ALA A 274 6.32 4.82 14.23
N ILE A 275 5.26 4.02 14.41
CA ILE A 275 4.61 3.27 13.35
C ILE A 275 4.04 4.20 12.28
N ASP A 276 3.38 5.29 12.65
CA ASP A 276 2.79 6.24 11.70
C ASP A 276 3.86 6.95 10.85
N ARG A 277 5.00 7.27 11.44
CA ARG A 277 6.16 7.80 10.69
C ARG A 277 6.75 6.75 9.75
N VAL A 278 6.94 5.50 10.19
CA VAL A 278 7.40 4.40 9.33
C VAL A 278 6.41 4.18 8.17
N LEU A 279 5.10 4.19 8.42
CA LEU A 279 4.07 4.09 7.39
C LEU A 279 4.17 5.20 6.35
N THR A 280 4.45 6.43 6.80
CA THR A 280 4.61 7.58 5.90
C THR A 280 5.83 7.42 4.99
N VAL A 281 6.99 7.04 5.56
CA VAL A 281 8.21 6.77 4.79
C VAL A 281 7.99 5.61 3.81
N LEU A 282 7.36 4.51 4.24
CA LEU A 282 7.03 3.37 3.39
C LEU A 282 6.16 3.77 2.19
N ARG A 283 5.11 4.56 2.42
CA ARG A 283 4.25 5.05 1.33
C ARG A 283 5.04 5.88 0.35
N ASN A 284 5.81 6.86 0.84
CA ASN A 284 6.66 7.70 -0.01
C ASN A 284 7.64 6.87 -0.86
N ARG A 285 8.25 5.84 -0.27
CA ARG A 285 9.15 4.93 -0.98
C ARG A 285 8.45 4.15 -2.07
N ILE A 286 7.38 3.46 -1.72
CA ILE A 286 6.64 2.60 -2.63
C ILE A 286 6.07 3.43 -3.79
N ASP A 287 5.60 4.65 -3.50
CA ASP A 287 5.14 5.61 -4.52
C ASP A 287 6.29 6.08 -5.42
N ALA A 288 7.47 6.38 -4.86
CA ALA A 288 8.64 6.79 -5.62
C ALA A 288 9.17 5.70 -6.57
N PHE A 289 8.96 4.42 -6.22
CA PHE A 289 9.32 3.27 -7.05
C PHE A 289 8.22 2.82 -8.01
N GLY A 290 7.06 3.48 -7.99
CA GLY A 290 5.97 3.26 -8.96
C GLY A 290 5.31 1.89 -8.84
N VAL A 291 5.26 1.29 -7.64
CA VAL A 291 4.55 0.03 -7.41
C VAL A 291 3.04 0.26 -7.49
N SER A 292 2.37 -0.47 -8.36
CA SER A 292 0.93 -0.31 -8.58
C SER A 292 0.11 -0.89 -7.43
N GLU A 293 -0.83 -0.11 -6.91
CA GLU A 293 -1.85 -0.52 -5.94
C GLU A 293 -1.28 -1.23 -4.67
N PRO A 294 -0.29 -0.66 -3.97
CA PRO A 294 0.24 -1.25 -2.76
C PRO A 294 -0.80 -1.19 -1.63
N SER A 295 -0.87 -2.25 -0.82
CA SER A 295 -1.64 -2.24 0.43
C SER A 295 -0.67 -2.15 1.60
N ILE A 296 -0.72 -1.03 2.33
CA ILE A 296 0.15 -0.80 3.51
C ILE A 296 -0.76 -0.48 4.68
N ARG A 297 -0.75 -1.35 5.70
CA ARG A 297 -1.63 -1.23 6.86
C ARG A 297 -0.93 -1.63 8.14
N ARG A 298 -1.33 -1.01 9.25
CA ARG A 298 -0.93 -1.42 10.60
C ARG A 298 -1.66 -2.69 11.01
N GLU A 299 -1.00 -3.60 11.73
CA GLU A 299 -1.64 -4.70 12.43
C GLU A 299 -2.15 -4.19 13.78
N GLU A 300 -3.47 -4.32 14.04
CA GLU A 300 -4.08 -3.84 15.28
C GLU A 300 -3.53 -4.57 16.50
N GLY A 301 -3.17 -3.80 17.55
CA GLY A 301 -2.67 -4.34 18.82
C GLY A 301 -1.24 -4.86 18.79
N LYS A 302 -0.50 -4.69 17.68
CA LYS A 302 0.91 -5.08 17.57
C LYS A 302 1.75 -3.99 16.90
N PRO A 303 3.04 -3.88 17.22
CA PRO A 303 3.94 -2.95 16.55
C PRO A 303 4.39 -3.49 15.18
N ARG A 304 3.42 -3.83 14.31
CA ARG A 304 3.67 -4.45 13.01
C ARG A 304 2.96 -3.72 11.88
N ILE A 305 3.63 -3.71 10.73
CA ILE A 305 3.12 -3.13 9.49
C ILE A 305 3.04 -4.26 8.45
N ILE A 306 1.88 -4.44 7.88
CA ILE A 306 1.64 -5.40 6.81
C ILE A 306 1.73 -4.65 5.48
N ILE A 307 2.55 -5.17 4.57
CA ILE A 307 2.79 -4.62 3.24
C ILE A 307 2.47 -5.70 2.21
N GLU A 308 1.58 -5.39 1.30
CA GLU A 308 1.24 -6.23 0.16
C GLU A 308 1.58 -5.45 -1.12
N LEU A 309 2.48 -6.00 -1.94
CA LEU A 309 2.93 -5.42 -3.21
C LEU A 309 2.49 -6.33 -4.36
N PRO A 310 1.24 -6.25 -4.80
CA PRO A 310 0.72 -7.11 -5.85
C PRO A 310 1.36 -6.76 -7.21
N GLY A 311 1.69 -7.80 -7.99
CA GLY A 311 2.23 -7.63 -9.33
C GLY A 311 3.68 -7.15 -9.39
N ALA A 312 4.41 -7.12 -8.27
CA ALA A 312 5.83 -6.81 -8.27
C ALA A 312 6.59 -7.88 -9.09
N LYS A 313 7.21 -7.45 -10.21
CA LYS A 313 7.94 -8.36 -11.13
C LYS A 313 9.24 -8.85 -10.51
N ASP A 314 9.91 -8.02 -9.72
CA ASP A 314 11.17 -8.29 -9.06
C ASP A 314 10.99 -8.24 -7.54
N SER A 315 10.81 -9.41 -6.96
CA SER A 315 10.63 -9.55 -5.51
C SER A 315 11.85 -9.06 -4.73
N SER A 316 13.07 -9.26 -5.26
CA SER A 316 14.33 -8.88 -4.60
C SER A 316 14.44 -7.36 -4.49
N LYS A 317 14.19 -6.62 -5.59
CA LYS A 317 14.21 -5.15 -5.56
C LYS A 317 13.14 -4.58 -4.63
N SER A 318 11.95 -5.17 -4.64
CA SER A 318 10.86 -4.74 -3.74
C SER A 318 11.21 -4.95 -2.26
N LEU A 319 11.91 -6.05 -1.95
CA LEU A 319 12.42 -6.33 -0.62
C LEU A 319 13.49 -5.33 -0.21
N ASP A 320 14.44 -5.02 -1.08
CA ASP A 320 15.52 -4.08 -0.79
C ASP A 320 14.98 -2.68 -0.50
N ILE A 321 13.97 -2.22 -1.24
CA ILE A 321 13.29 -0.94 -1.01
C ILE A 321 12.72 -0.86 0.40
N VAL A 322 12.14 -1.95 0.88
CA VAL A 322 11.51 -2.01 2.20
C VAL A 322 12.54 -2.23 3.31
N LYS A 323 13.61 -3.03 3.06
CA LYS A 323 14.65 -3.37 4.05
C LYS A 323 15.60 -2.22 4.35
N THR A 324 15.94 -1.39 3.36
CA THR A 324 16.90 -0.29 3.50
C THR A 324 16.39 0.73 4.49
N MET A 325 17.14 1.01 5.55
CA MET A 325 16.78 2.03 6.55
C MET A 325 16.77 3.43 5.92
N GLY A 326 17.73 3.69 5.03
CA GLY A 326 17.90 4.96 4.34
C GLY A 326 18.45 6.06 5.23
N GLN A 327 19.10 5.69 6.33
CA GLN A 327 19.71 6.62 7.28
C GLN A 327 21.01 7.14 6.70
N LEU A 328 20.99 8.40 6.26
CA LEU A 328 22.17 9.10 5.77
C LEU A 328 22.74 9.99 6.86
N GLU A 329 24.04 9.93 7.08
CA GLU A 329 24.76 10.74 8.05
C GLU A 329 26.04 11.28 7.46
N PHE A 330 26.36 12.53 7.78
CA PHE A 330 27.64 13.15 7.47
C PHE A 330 28.44 13.26 8.77
N LYS A 331 29.59 12.56 8.84
CA LYS A 331 30.46 12.55 10.02
C LYS A 331 31.90 12.89 9.65
N VAL A 332 32.54 13.71 10.46
CA VAL A 332 33.95 14.06 10.25
C VAL A 332 34.84 12.88 10.60
N VAL A 333 35.77 12.53 9.71
CA VAL A 333 36.79 11.50 9.96
C VAL A 333 37.87 12.04 10.86
N LYS A 334 38.13 11.39 11.98
CA LYS A 334 39.14 11.80 12.93
C LYS A 334 40.56 11.56 12.42
N SER A 335 41.47 12.42 12.82
CA SER A 335 42.91 12.23 12.60
C SER A 335 43.48 11.29 13.65
N ASN A 336 44.36 10.39 13.23
CA ASN A 336 45.10 9.51 14.13
C ASN A 336 46.06 10.35 14.98
N PRO A 337 46.00 10.27 16.31
CA PRO A 337 46.88 11.04 17.19
C PRO A 337 48.38 10.81 16.97
N ALA A 338 48.75 9.62 16.47
CA ALA A 338 50.15 9.24 16.27
C ALA A 338 50.81 9.90 15.05
N ASN A 339 50.04 10.26 14.00
CA ASN A 339 50.59 10.71 12.72
C ASN A 339 49.87 11.87 12.06
N SER A 340 48.80 12.38 12.70
CA SER A 340 47.95 13.48 12.20
C SER A 340 47.33 13.23 10.82
N ARG A 341 47.26 11.97 10.38
CA ARG A 341 46.58 11.54 9.12
C ARG A 341 45.17 11.07 9.42
N PRO A 342 44.27 11.07 8.44
CA PRO A 342 42.94 10.47 8.61
C PRO A 342 43.06 9.06 9.18
N TRP A 343 42.27 8.74 10.20
CA TRP A 343 42.36 7.46 10.91
C TRP A 343 41.58 6.39 10.14
N ILE A 344 42.26 5.81 9.16
CA ILE A 344 41.75 4.77 8.29
C ILE A 344 42.59 3.50 8.52
N LEU A 345 41.94 2.39 8.75
CA LEU A 345 42.54 1.10 9.00
C LEU A 345 42.17 0.09 7.93
N PRO A 346 43.11 -0.74 7.46
CA PRO A 346 42.83 -1.72 6.42
C PRO A 346 41.87 -2.81 6.92
N LYS A 347 41.28 -3.54 5.98
CA LYS A 347 40.42 -4.70 6.23
C LYS A 347 41.04 -5.65 7.26
N GLY A 348 40.26 -6.07 8.24
CA GLY A 348 40.67 -7.00 9.30
C GLY A 348 41.28 -6.36 10.55
N ASN A 349 41.63 -5.07 10.52
CA ASN A 349 42.20 -4.34 11.65
C ASN A 349 41.16 -3.41 12.33
N LYS A 350 40.02 -3.97 12.76
CA LYS A 350 39.04 -3.20 13.51
C LYS A 350 39.65 -2.80 14.87
N PRO A 351 39.75 -1.50 15.21
CA PRO A 351 40.25 -1.06 16.52
C PRO A 351 39.29 -1.51 17.63
N LYS A 352 39.84 -1.75 18.81
CA LYS A 352 39.02 -2.07 19.97
C LYS A 352 38.37 -0.80 20.52
N PRO A 353 37.19 -0.91 21.12
CA PRO A 353 36.47 0.25 21.70
C PRO A 353 37.33 1.04 22.70
N ASP A 354 38.18 0.35 23.48
CA ASP A 354 39.06 0.96 24.50
C ASP A 354 40.24 1.77 23.91
N GLU A 355 40.52 1.61 22.62
CA GLU A 355 41.57 2.31 21.88
C GLU A 355 41.08 3.62 21.24
N LEU A 356 39.77 3.86 21.31
CA LEU A 356 39.12 4.98 20.64
C LEU A 356 38.98 6.18 21.57
N PRO A 357 39.18 7.42 21.07
CA PRO A 357 38.87 8.62 21.81
C PRO A 357 37.37 8.69 22.17
N GLU A 358 37.06 9.29 23.31
CA GLU A 358 35.67 9.55 23.68
C GLU A 358 34.95 10.34 22.59
N GLY A 359 33.71 9.96 22.29
CA GLY A 359 32.88 10.62 21.27
C GLY A 359 33.20 10.20 19.83
N THR A 360 33.90 9.08 19.62
CA THR A 360 34.18 8.52 18.30
C THR A 360 33.60 7.12 18.15
N GLU A 361 33.41 6.69 16.92
CA GLU A 361 32.98 5.35 16.54
C GLU A 361 33.72 4.86 15.30
N VAL A 362 33.59 3.56 15.00
CA VAL A 362 34.27 2.92 13.88
C VAL A 362 33.27 2.38 12.89
N ILE A 363 33.33 2.87 11.66
CA ILE A 363 32.41 2.49 10.58
C ILE A 363 33.18 1.88 9.42
N GLN A 364 32.62 0.83 8.82
CA GLN A 364 33.22 0.13 7.70
C GLN A 364 32.85 0.80 6.37
N HIS A 365 33.82 0.87 5.47
CA HIS A 365 33.59 1.32 4.10
C HIS A 365 32.92 0.22 3.26
N TYR A 366 32.03 0.63 2.35
CA TYR A 366 31.18 -0.30 1.58
C TYR A 366 31.97 -1.15 0.57
N GLU A 367 32.95 -0.54 -0.15
CA GLU A 367 33.64 -1.23 -1.26
C GLU A 367 34.84 -2.04 -0.81
N ASP A 368 35.72 -1.48 0.03
CA ASP A 368 37.04 -2.07 0.34
C ASP A 368 37.14 -2.67 1.74
N ASP A 369 36.05 -2.66 2.50
CA ASP A 369 35.99 -3.15 3.89
C ASP A 369 37.00 -2.48 4.86
N SER A 370 37.55 -1.33 4.51
CA SER A 370 38.40 -0.54 5.42
C SER A 370 37.57 0.07 6.56
N TRP A 371 38.22 0.37 7.69
CA TRP A 371 37.59 0.94 8.86
C TRP A 371 37.99 2.38 9.03
N PHE A 372 37.01 3.26 9.24
CA PHE A 372 37.21 4.69 9.50
C PHE A 372 36.79 5.01 10.92
N VAL A 373 37.60 5.81 11.61
CA VAL A 373 37.25 6.38 12.91
C VAL A 373 36.60 7.73 12.65
N VAL A 374 35.33 7.84 12.99
CA VAL A 374 34.52 9.04 12.76
C VAL A 374 33.97 9.59 14.07
N GLU A 375 33.45 10.81 14.05
CA GLU A 375 32.68 11.35 15.17
C GLU A 375 31.40 10.54 15.38
N LYS A 376 31.03 10.28 16.65
CA LYS A 376 29.81 9.54 16.99
C LYS A 376 28.56 10.32 16.60
N LEU A 377 28.57 11.65 16.75
CA LEU A 377 27.47 12.50 16.32
C LEU A 377 27.57 12.84 14.85
N ALA A 378 26.45 12.70 14.16
CA ALA A 378 26.32 13.20 12.81
C ALA A 378 26.40 14.74 12.81
N SER A 379 27.27 15.27 11.98
CA SER A 379 27.39 16.72 11.78
C SER A 379 26.18 17.27 11.01
N VAL A 380 25.66 16.46 10.07
CA VAL A 380 24.41 16.70 9.36
C VAL A 380 23.72 15.34 9.17
N SER A 381 22.42 15.29 9.43
CA SER A 381 21.60 14.08 9.30
C SER A 381 20.76 14.11 8.02
N GLY A 382 20.40 12.95 7.53
CA GLY A 382 19.65 12.76 6.29
C GLY A 382 18.21 13.26 6.32
N ASP A 383 17.64 13.51 7.50
CA ASP A 383 16.33 14.16 7.67
C ASP A 383 16.28 15.60 7.15
N ARG A 384 17.47 16.22 6.95
CA ARG A 384 17.67 17.54 6.36
C ARG A 384 17.76 17.53 4.83
N ILE A 385 17.58 16.38 4.18
CA ILE A 385 17.56 16.28 2.73
C ILE A 385 16.20 16.74 2.21
N ARG A 386 16.22 17.81 1.41
CA ARG A 386 15.03 18.30 0.72
C ARG A 386 14.77 17.55 -0.59
N ASN A 387 15.84 17.24 -1.34
CA ASN A 387 15.74 16.55 -2.63
C ASN A 387 17.02 15.74 -2.90
N ALA A 388 16.85 14.65 -3.66
CA ALA A 388 17.96 13.81 -4.13
C ALA A 388 17.66 13.35 -5.56
N TYR A 389 18.68 13.39 -6.44
CA TYR A 389 18.52 12.97 -7.84
C TYR A 389 19.85 12.48 -8.42
N PRO A 390 19.82 11.53 -9.39
CA PRO A 390 21.01 11.12 -10.09
C PRO A 390 21.47 12.25 -11.03
N SER A 391 22.77 12.50 -11.08
CA SER A 391 23.37 13.51 -11.96
C SER A 391 24.74 13.05 -12.48
N ARG A 392 25.26 13.74 -13.46
CA ARG A 392 26.66 13.58 -13.89
C ARG A 392 27.53 14.52 -13.09
N GLY A 393 28.61 14.00 -12.53
CA GLY A 393 29.51 14.75 -11.66
C GLY A 393 30.85 14.02 -11.49
N GLY A 394 31.44 14.07 -10.28
CA GLY A 394 32.74 13.50 -9.99
C GLY A 394 33.90 14.35 -10.53
N GLN A 395 35.14 13.85 -10.37
CA GLN A 395 36.35 14.56 -10.79
C GLN A 395 36.46 14.71 -12.32
N THR A 396 35.90 13.76 -13.07
CA THR A 396 35.92 13.74 -14.52
C THR A 396 34.73 14.45 -15.16
N GLY A 397 33.68 14.76 -14.37
CA GLY A 397 32.39 15.27 -14.86
C GLY A 397 31.55 14.27 -15.64
N LEU A 398 32.01 13.01 -15.76
CA LEU A 398 31.36 11.94 -16.50
C LEU A 398 30.79 10.85 -15.59
N ASP A 399 31.20 10.83 -14.34
CA ASP A 399 30.78 9.83 -13.37
C ASP A 399 29.31 10.07 -12.98
N ILE A 400 28.57 8.99 -12.70
CA ILE A 400 27.22 9.08 -12.18
C ILE A 400 27.31 9.25 -10.67
N VAL A 401 26.70 10.31 -10.15
CA VAL A 401 26.69 10.67 -8.74
C VAL A 401 25.25 10.92 -8.28
N VAL A 402 25.01 10.82 -6.98
CA VAL A 402 23.74 11.24 -6.38
C VAL A 402 23.92 12.67 -5.82
N SER A 403 23.25 13.62 -6.42
CA SER A 403 23.21 15.00 -5.94
C SER A 403 22.14 15.16 -4.88
N LEU A 404 22.51 15.85 -3.79
CA LEU A 404 21.68 16.14 -2.64
C LEU A 404 21.48 17.63 -2.48
N GLU A 405 20.26 18.03 -2.18
CA GLU A 405 19.90 19.40 -1.80
C GLU A 405 19.38 19.37 -0.36
N LEU A 406 20.02 20.11 0.52
CA LEU A 406 19.63 20.21 1.91
C LEU A 406 18.56 21.30 2.12
N ASP A 407 17.79 21.18 3.19
CA ASP A 407 16.88 22.23 3.64
C ASP A 407 17.66 23.44 4.21
N ALA A 408 16.97 24.47 4.65
CA ALA A 408 17.61 25.70 5.13
C ALA A 408 18.45 25.47 6.40
N GLU A 409 18.06 24.55 7.28
CA GLU A 409 18.77 24.23 8.52
C GLU A 409 19.97 23.32 8.21
N GLY A 410 19.78 22.28 7.41
CA GLY A 410 20.86 21.42 6.92
C GLY A 410 21.91 22.19 6.15
N THR A 411 21.50 23.16 5.33
CA THR A 411 22.44 24.07 4.62
C THR A 411 23.31 24.86 5.58
N ARG A 412 22.74 25.39 6.67
CA ARG A 412 23.51 26.13 7.69
C ARG A 412 24.49 25.21 8.41
N SER A 413 24.03 24.05 8.88
CA SER A 413 24.87 23.07 9.56
C SER A 413 25.99 22.57 8.66
N PHE A 414 25.69 22.29 7.39
CA PHE A 414 26.66 21.83 6.41
C PHE A 414 27.72 22.91 6.09
N ALA A 415 27.30 24.18 5.97
CA ALA A 415 28.21 25.31 5.80
C ALA A 415 29.13 25.48 7.00
N GLU A 416 28.59 25.35 8.22
CA GLU A 416 29.38 25.46 9.48
C GLU A 416 30.43 24.35 9.57
N VAL A 417 30.01 23.08 9.34
CA VAL A 417 30.91 21.92 9.40
C VAL A 417 32.00 22.00 8.32
N THR A 418 31.64 22.34 7.08
CA THR A 418 32.62 22.46 5.99
C THR A 418 33.59 23.61 6.18
N THR A 419 33.18 24.66 6.92
CA THR A 419 34.07 25.79 7.28
C THR A 419 35.03 25.39 8.40
N GLN A 420 34.53 24.68 9.44
CA GLN A 420 35.36 24.32 10.61
C GLN A 420 36.36 23.20 10.28
N HIS A 421 36.02 22.29 9.35
CA HIS A 421 36.78 21.09 9.02
C HIS A 421 37.37 21.12 7.60
N THR A 422 37.67 22.31 7.06
CA THR A 422 38.33 22.45 5.78
C THR A 422 39.67 21.71 5.76
N GLY A 423 39.88 20.84 4.78
CA GLY A 423 41.10 20.02 4.64
C GLY A 423 40.95 18.62 5.27
N GLU A 424 39.92 18.34 6.05
CA GLU A 424 39.62 17.03 6.63
C GLU A 424 38.71 16.19 5.69
N LEU A 425 38.51 14.93 6.04
CA LEU A 425 37.59 14.05 5.32
C LEU A 425 36.21 14.08 5.98
N LEU A 426 35.17 14.19 5.14
CA LEU A 426 33.79 14.09 5.56
C LEU A 426 33.22 12.75 5.05
N ALA A 427 33.00 11.81 5.98
CA ALA A 427 32.39 10.54 5.65
C ALA A 427 30.90 10.69 5.38
N ILE A 428 30.45 10.16 4.27
CA ILE A 428 29.04 10.03 3.89
C ILE A 428 28.64 8.58 4.19
N ILE A 429 27.80 8.40 5.20
CA ILE A 429 27.44 7.13 5.79
C ILE A 429 25.99 6.83 5.47
N LEU A 430 25.71 5.68 4.91
CA LEU A 430 24.38 5.18 4.66
C LEU A 430 24.20 3.83 5.36
N ASP A 431 23.19 3.73 6.20
CA ASP A 431 22.87 2.50 6.93
C ASP A 431 24.09 1.88 7.61
N ASN A 432 24.85 2.70 8.34
CA ASN A 432 26.06 2.32 9.08
C ASN A 432 27.22 1.80 8.20
N LYS A 433 27.25 2.21 6.93
CA LYS A 433 28.37 1.95 6.01
C LYS A 433 28.80 3.23 5.30
N ILE A 434 30.11 3.46 5.22
CA ILE A 434 30.65 4.61 4.49
C ILE A 434 30.52 4.34 3.00
N GLN A 435 29.79 5.20 2.30
CA GLN A 435 29.67 5.17 0.84
C GLN A 435 30.83 5.92 0.17
N SER A 436 31.23 7.05 0.75
CA SER A 436 32.38 7.83 0.31
C SER A 436 32.88 8.72 1.45
N ALA A 437 34.13 9.14 1.38
CA ALA A 437 34.73 10.06 2.34
C ALA A 437 35.57 11.12 1.61
N PRO A 438 34.94 12.10 0.92
CA PRO A 438 35.62 13.14 0.21
C PRO A 438 36.35 14.10 1.17
N ARG A 439 37.44 14.74 0.67
CA ARG A 439 38.09 15.83 1.37
C ARG A 439 37.32 17.13 1.18
N ILE A 440 37.13 17.88 2.26
CA ILE A 440 36.54 19.22 2.21
C ILE A 440 37.60 20.17 1.68
N ASN A 441 37.51 20.58 0.42
CA ASN A 441 38.47 21.48 -0.20
C ASN A 441 38.23 22.94 0.16
N GLU A 442 36.95 23.33 0.25
CA GLU A 442 36.52 24.68 0.58
C GLU A 442 35.15 24.64 1.31
N PRO A 443 34.77 25.71 2.05
CA PRO A 443 33.46 25.81 2.64
C PRO A 443 32.33 25.74 1.60
N ILE A 444 31.25 25.00 1.89
CA ILE A 444 30.13 24.79 0.99
C ILE A 444 28.86 25.47 1.55
N PRO A 445 28.62 26.75 1.21
CA PRO A 445 27.47 27.49 1.76
C PRO A 445 26.14 27.19 1.02
N SER A 446 26.21 26.51 -0.13
CA SER A 446 25.03 26.25 -0.98
C SER A 446 24.14 25.12 -0.50
N GLY A 447 24.61 24.29 0.44
CA GLY A 447 23.86 23.10 0.90
C GLY A 447 23.75 21.98 -0.13
N ASN A 448 24.54 22.04 -1.20
CA ASN A 448 24.57 21.00 -2.22
C ASN A 448 25.72 20.03 -1.92
N ALA A 449 25.39 18.76 -1.77
CA ALA A 449 26.36 17.69 -1.57
C ALA A 449 26.22 16.66 -2.70
N GLN A 450 27.28 15.87 -2.94
CA GLN A 450 27.27 14.79 -3.92
C GLN A 450 27.82 13.51 -3.29
N ILE A 451 27.11 12.42 -3.45
CA ILE A 451 27.61 11.09 -3.12
C ILE A 451 28.27 10.54 -4.38
N SER A 452 29.58 10.38 -4.32
CA SER A 452 30.37 9.76 -5.41
C SER A 452 30.61 8.28 -5.10
N GLY A 453 30.58 7.45 -6.14
CA GLY A 453 30.82 6.01 -6.08
C GLY A 453 30.80 5.44 -7.49
N SER A 454 31.08 4.14 -7.63
CA SER A 454 31.00 3.44 -8.92
C SER A 454 29.55 3.08 -9.28
N PHE A 455 28.65 4.08 -9.30
CA PHE A 455 27.22 3.85 -9.52
C PHE A 455 26.87 3.70 -10.99
N SER A 456 26.03 2.73 -11.32
CA SER A 456 25.21 2.76 -12.52
C SER A 456 24.08 3.79 -12.37
N PHE A 457 23.45 4.20 -13.48
CA PHE A 457 22.33 5.15 -13.43
C PHE A 457 21.14 4.60 -12.60
N ASP A 458 20.88 3.30 -12.69
CA ASP A 458 19.80 2.64 -11.94
C ASP A 458 20.10 2.62 -10.44
N GLU A 459 21.33 2.33 -10.03
CA GLU A 459 21.75 2.36 -8.62
C GLU A 459 21.69 3.77 -8.05
N ALA A 460 22.15 4.77 -8.79
CA ALA A 460 22.06 6.17 -8.37
C ALA A 460 20.59 6.63 -8.26
N THR A 461 19.73 6.19 -9.17
CA THR A 461 18.28 6.48 -9.11
C THR A 461 17.63 5.79 -7.92
N TYR A 462 17.98 4.53 -7.68
CA TYR A 462 17.51 3.79 -6.52
C TYR A 462 17.89 4.50 -5.21
N LEU A 463 19.18 4.84 -5.07
CA LEU A 463 19.70 5.53 -3.88
C LEU A 463 19.03 6.91 -3.69
N ALA A 464 18.90 7.68 -4.76
CA ALA A 464 18.23 8.98 -4.74
C ALA A 464 16.78 8.87 -4.26
N ASN A 465 16.03 7.87 -4.73
CA ASN A 465 14.64 7.63 -4.31
C ASN A 465 14.54 7.22 -2.83
N ILE A 466 15.45 6.39 -2.33
CA ILE A 466 15.54 6.04 -0.90
C ILE A 466 15.76 7.29 -0.06
N LEU A 467 16.77 8.10 -0.40
CA LEU A 467 17.12 9.30 0.34
C LEU A 467 16.01 10.36 0.30
N LYS A 468 15.37 10.54 -0.85
CA LYS A 468 14.24 11.48 -1.01
C LYS A 468 13.00 11.03 -0.23
N SER A 469 12.77 9.73 -0.08
CA SER A 469 11.64 9.20 0.68
C SER A 469 11.81 9.30 2.19
N GLY A 470 13.04 9.52 2.65
CA GLY A 470 13.42 9.63 4.06
C GLY A 470 13.84 8.31 4.71
N ALA A 471 14.49 8.43 5.86
CA ALA A 471 14.89 7.30 6.70
C ALA A 471 13.74 6.82 7.60
N TYR A 472 13.79 5.56 7.99
CA TYR A 472 12.94 5.09 9.08
C TYR A 472 13.41 5.71 10.39
N PRO A 473 12.49 6.28 11.18
CA PRO A 473 12.85 6.92 12.46
C PRO A 473 13.18 5.90 13.56
N VAL A 474 12.92 4.62 13.30
CA VAL A 474 13.10 3.51 14.24
C VAL A 474 13.54 2.26 13.48
N GLN A 475 14.22 1.36 14.18
CA GLN A 475 14.64 0.09 13.56
C GLN A 475 13.43 -0.79 13.23
N VAL A 476 13.42 -1.32 12.00
CA VAL A 476 12.41 -2.24 11.50
C VAL A 476 13.05 -3.57 11.12
N GLN A 477 12.38 -4.66 11.43
CA GLN A 477 12.82 -6.01 11.07
C GLN A 477 11.71 -6.72 10.30
N ILE A 478 12.09 -7.61 9.36
CA ILE A 478 11.11 -8.44 8.67
C ILE A 478 10.75 -9.61 9.58
N ALA A 479 9.50 -9.60 10.06
CA ALA A 479 8.93 -10.69 10.85
C ALA A 479 8.41 -11.83 9.95
N GLU A 480 7.90 -11.49 8.77
CA GLU A 480 7.37 -12.46 7.83
C GLU A 480 7.58 -11.99 6.40
N GLU A 481 7.99 -12.92 5.53
CA GLU A 481 8.18 -12.69 4.11
C GLU A 481 7.54 -13.84 3.32
N ARG A 482 6.65 -13.49 2.38
CA ARG A 482 6.06 -14.44 1.43
C ARG A 482 6.09 -13.85 0.04
N THR A 483 6.58 -14.61 -0.91
CA THR A 483 6.53 -14.26 -2.33
C THR A 483 5.58 -15.20 -3.07
N ALA A 484 4.69 -14.62 -3.87
CA ALA A 484 3.78 -15.39 -4.72
C ALA A 484 4.14 -15.17 -6.19
N SER A 485 4.35 -16.28 -6.92
CA SER A 485 4.60 -16.20 -8.35
C SER A 485 3.32 -15.84 -9.11
N PRO A 486 3.36 -14.85 -10.03
CA PRO A 486 2.20 -14.47 -10.85
C PRO A 486 1.62 -15.64 -11.66
N THR A 487 2.48 -16.57 -12.11
CA THR A 487 2.05 -17.75 -12.89
C THR A 487 1.22 -18.73 -12.07
N LEU A 488 1.57 -18.93 -10.79
CA LEU A 488 0.79 -19.76 -9.87
C LEU A 488 -0.58 -19.13 -9.57
N GLY A 489 -0.63 -17.81 -9.41
CA GLY A 489 -1.88 -17.09 -9.22
C GLY A 489 -2.84 -17.23 -10.40
N GLN A 490 -2.36 -17.01 -11.62
CA GLN A 490 -3.16 -17.16 -12.84
C GLN A 490 -3.67 -18.59 -13.02
N GLN A 491 -2.84 -19.60 -12.79
CA GLN A 491 -3.27 -21.00 -12.87
C GLN A 491 -4.32 -21.32 -11.81
N SER A 492 -4.18 -20.81 -10.61
CA SER A 492 -5.14 -20.98 -9.51
C SER A 492 -6.48 -20.33 -9.80
N ILE A 493 -6.47 -19.11 -10.38
CA ILE A 493 -7.71 -18.44 -10.86
C ILE A 493 -8.40 -19.32 -11.91
N LYS A 494 -7.66 -19.75 -12.94
CA LYS A 494 -8.22 -20.58 -14.02
C LYS A 494 -8.83 -21.89 -13.50
N ASN A 495 -8.12 -22.57 -12.61
CA ASN A 495 -8.59 -23.81 -12.01
C ASN A 495 -9.81 -23.57 -11.11
N GLY A 496 -9.78 -22.53 -10.26
CA GLY A 496 -10.89 -22.14 -9.39
C GLY A 496 -12.14 -21.74 -10.16
N MET A 497 -11.98 -20.95 -11.23
CA MET A 497 -13.09 -20.57 -12.13
C MET A 497 -13.69 -21.78 -12.84
N ASN A 498 -12.86 -22.67 -13.39
CA ASN A 498 -13.34 -23.88 -14.05
C ASN A 498 -14.10 -24.78 -13.06
N ALA A 499 -13.54 -25.00 -11.87
CA ALA A 499 -14.21 -25.78 -10.82
C ALA A 499 -15.53 -25.13 -10.40
N GLY A 500 -15.56 -23.81 -10.23
CA GLY A 500 -16.78 -23.05 -9.92
C GLY A 500 -17.83 -23.14 -11.01
N LEU A 501 -17.44 -23.01 -12.28
CA LEU A 501 -18.36 -23.13 -13.43
C LEU A 501 -18.93 -24.54 -13.55
N ILE A 502 -18.10 -25.59 -13.37
CA ILE A 502 -18.55 -26.97 -13.39
C ILE A 502 -19.50 -27.23 -12.22
N GLY A 503 -19.13 -26.85 -11.01
CA GLY A 503 -19.98 -27.00 -9.83
C GLY A 503 -21.31 -26.27 -9.97
N MET A 504 -21.27 -25.00 -10.43
CA MET A 504 -22.47 -24.22 -10.72
C MET A 504 -23.34 -24.92 -11.79
N GLY A 505 -22.75 -25.40 -12.87
CA GLY A 505 -23.46 -26.13 -13.93
C GLY A 505 -24.18 -27.38 -13.41
N LEU A 506 -23.53 -28.16 -12.55
CA LEU A 506 -24.14 -29.35 -11.94
C LEU A 506 -25.31 -28.97 -11.01
N VAL A 507 -25.16 -27.92 -10.21
CA VAL A 507 -26.21 -27.41 -9.32
C VAL A 507 -27.40 -26.89 -10.13
N LEU A 508 -27.15 -26.12 -11.20
CA LEU A 508 -28.22 -25.61 -12.09
C LEU A 508 -28.96 -26.76 -12.76
N LEU A 509 -28.23 -27.78 -13.25
CA LEU A 509 -28.82 -28.96 -13.86
C LEU A 509 -29.69 -29.74 -12.86
N PHE A 510 -29.19 -29.96 -11.65
CA PHE A 510 -29.95 -30.61 -10.57
C PHE A 510 -31.24 -29.85 -10.25
N MET A 511 -31.16 -28.52 -10.08
CA MET A 511 -32.33 -27.69 -9.78
C MET A 511 -33.37 -27.74 -10.91
N LEU A 512 -32.93 -27.73 -12.14
CA LEU A 512 -33.83 -27.80 -13.30
C LEU A 512 -34.55 -29.14 -13.42
N ILE A 513 -33.82 -30.24 -13.21
CA ILE A 513 -34.38 -31.60 -13.33
C ILE A 513 -35.30 -31.91 -12.16
N TYR A 514 -34.86 -31.64 -10.93
CA TYR A 514 -35.56 -32.04 -9.70
C TYR A 514 -36.72 -31.12 -9.34
N TYR A 515 -36.52 -29.77 -9.40
CA TYR A 515 -37.53 -28.77 -9.04
C TYR A 515 -38.23 -28.12 -10.24
N ARG A 516 -37.85 -28.47 -11.46
CA ARG A 516 -38.52 -28.04 -12.70
C ARG A 516 -38.77 -26.53 -12.75
N GLY A 517 -40.05 -26.09 -12.77
CA GLY A 517 -40.43 -24.68 -12.83
C GLY A 517 -39.96 -23.87 -11.63
N SER A 518 -39.99 -24.43 -10.41
CA SER A 518 -39.42 -23.78 -9.22
C SER A 518 -37.91 -23.73 -9.29
N GLY A 519 -37.26 -24.68 -9.95
CA GLY A 519 -35.83 -24.66 -10.24
C GLY A 519 -35.40 -23.44 -11.07
N LEU A 520 -36.21 -23.01 -12.05
CA LEU A 520 -35.96 -21.78 -12.81
C LEU A 520 -35.96 -20.54 -11.91
N VAL A 521 -36.87 -20.46 -10.92
CA VAL A 521 -36.91 -19.36 -9.96
C VAL A 521 -35.62 -19.33 -9.13
N ALA A 522 -35.13 -20.49 -8.69
CA ALA A 522 -33.87 -20.59 -7.95
C ALA A 522 -32.66 -20.22 -8.82
N ILE A 523 -32.64 -20.58 -10.11
CA ILE A 523 -31.56 -20.20 -11.03
C ILE A 523 -31.48 -18.67 -11.19
N VAL A 524 -32.62 -18.02 -11.39
CA VAL A 524 -32.68 -16.56 -11.48
C VAL A 524 -32.19 -15.94 -10.16
N ALA A 525 -32.64 -16.46 -9.00
CA ALA A 525 -32.21 -15.98 -7.71
C ALA A 525 -30.71 -16.17 -7.48
N LEU A 526 -30.13 -17.29 -7.96
CA LEU A 526 -28.69 -17.53 -7.89
C LEU A 526 -27.89 -16.53 -8.73
N ALA A 527 -28.38 -16.19 -9.93
CA ALA A 527 -27.76 -15.15 -10.75
C ALA A 527 -27.76 -13.78 -10.03
N PHE A 528 -28.88 -13.43 -9.40
CA PHE A 528 -28.96 -12.23 -8.56
C PHE A 528 -27.99 -12.29 -7.36
N ASN A 529 -27.91 -13.44 -6.71
CA ASN A 529 -26.99 -13.66 -5.60
C ASN A 529 -25.54 -13.39 -6.03
N MET A 530 -25.09 -13.97 -7.14
CA MET A 530 -23.74 -13.77 -7.65
C MET A 530 -23.45 -12.29 -7.96
N LEU A 531 -24.42 -11.59 -8.58
CA LEU A 531 -24.28 -10.16 -8.84
C LEU A 531 -24.17 -9.34 -7.53
N ILE A 532 -24.98 -9.67 -6.52
CA ILE A 532 -24.93 -8.98 -5.22
C ILE A 532 -23.60 -9.24 -4.50
N VAL A 533 -23.10 -10.49 -4.54
CA VAL A 533 -21.83 -10.83 -3.90
C VAL A 533 -20.67 -10.10 -4.56
N LEU A 534 -20.57 -10.13 -5.89
CA LEU A 534 -19.52 -9.43 -6.62
C LEU A 534 -19.61 -7.91 -6.43
N GLY A 535 -20.83 -7.35 -6.52
CA GLY A 535 -21.07 -5.93 -6.28
C GLY A 535 -20.75 -5.51 -4.84
N GLY A 536 -21.07 -6.35 -3.87
CA GLY A 536 -20.73 -6.13 -2.46
C GLY A 536 -19.21 -6.16 -2.23
N LEU A 537 -18.51 -7.15 -2.81
CA LEU A 537 -17.05 -7.20 -2.72
C LEU A 537 -16.39 -5.95 -3.31
N ALA A 538 -16.84 -5.52 -4.49
CA ALA A 538 -16.35 -4.30 -5.13
C ALA A 538 -16.71 -3.05 -4.33
N GLY A 539 -17.94 -2.96 -3.81
CA GLY A 539 -18.43 -1.79 -3.07
C GLY A 539 -17.79 -1.59 -1.69
N PHE A 540 -17.34 -2.68 -1.06
CA PHE A 540 -16.57 -2.61 0.19
C PHE A 540 -15.05 -2.54 -0.03
N GLY A 541 -14.59 -2.45 -1.29
CA GLY A 541 -13.14 -2.48 -1.61
C GLY A 541 -12.46 -3.76 -1.12
N ALA A 542 -13.20 -4.87 -1.07
CA ALA A 542 -12.70 -6.12 -0.53
C ALA A 542 -11.73 -6.80 -1.50
N THR A 543 -10.64 -7.33 -0.96
CA THR A 543 -9.64 -8.06 -1.74
C THR A 543 -10.09 -9.50 -1.98
N LEU A 544 -10.24 -9.89 -3.25
CA LEU A 544 -10.54 -11.26 -3.62
C LEU A 544 -9.26 -12.10 -3.56
N THR A 545 -9.23 -13.09 -2.67
CA THR A 545 -8.13 -14.02 -2.46
C THR A 545 -8.46 -15.41 -3.02
N LEU A 546 -7.49 -16.31 -3.11
CA LEU A 546 -7.75 -17.70 -3.52
C LEU A 546 -8.77 -18.41 -2.62
N PRO A 547 -8.65 -18.35 -1.26
CA PRO A 547 -9.73 -18.81 -0.38
C PRO A 547 -11.04 -18.03 -0.57
N GLY A 548 -10.99 -16.73 -0.97
CA GLY A 548 -12.18 -15.94 -1.30
C GLY A 548 -12.94 -16.52 -2.51
N ILE A 549 -12.24 -16.99 -3.55
CA ILE A 549 -12.84 -17.71 -4.67
C ILE A 549 -13.51 -19.01 -4.17
N ALA A 550 -12.85 -19.76 -3.29
CA ALA A 550 -13.47 -20.94 -2.68
C ALA A 550 -14.74 -20.57 -1.89
N GLY A 551 -14.73 -19.43 -1.19
CA GLY A 551 -15.91 -18.85 -0.53
C GLY A 551 -17.05 -18.52 -1.50
N LEU A 552 -16.75 -17.97 -2.68
CA LEU A 552 -17.75 -17.76 -3.74
C LEU A 552 -18.40 -19.07 -4.18
N VAL A 553 -17.60 -20.11 -4.44
CA VAL A 553 -18.09 -21.43 -4.85
C VAL A 553 -18.95 -22.06 -3.73
N LEU A 554 -18.51 -21.94 -2.48
CA LEU A 554 -19.28 -22.39 -1.32
C LEU A 554 -20.63 -21.65 -1.22
N THR A 555 -20.63 -20.33 -1.43
CA THR A 555 -21.84 -19.51 -1.39
C THR A 555 -22.87 -19.93 -2.43
N ILE A 556 -22.45 -20.38 -3.62
CA ILE A 556 -23.35 -20.94 -4.63
C ILE A 556 -24.15 -22.13 -4.06
N GLY A 557 -23.46 -23.04 -3.37
CA GLY A 557 -24.10 -24.18 -2.71
C GLY A 557 -25.09 -23.76 -1.63
N MET A 558 -24.68 -22.85 -0.75
CA MET A 558 -25.53 -22.36 0.35
C MET A 558 -26.75 -21.57 -0.14
N ALA A 559 -26.59 -20.78 -1.22
CA ALA A 559 -27.70 -20.03 -1.81
C ALA A 559 -28.78 -20.95 -2.38
N VAL A 560 -28.37 -22.08 -2.97
CA VAL A 560 -29.30 -23.10 -3.49
C VAL A 560 -29.94 -23.88 -2.35
N ASP A 561 -29.20 -24.22 -1.29
CA ASP A 561 -29.73 -24.98 -0.14
C ASP A 561 -30.91 -24.23 0.53
N ALA A 562 -30.81 -22.92 0.72
CA ALA A 562 -31.92 -22.10 1.22
C ALA A 562 -33.19 -22.24 0.36
N ASN A 563 -33.02 -22.26 -0.98
CA ASN A 563 -34.15 -22.45 -1.91
C ASN A 563 -34.72 -23.88 -1.83
N VAL A 564 -33.87 -24.89 -1.70
CA VAL A 564 -34.26 -26.28 -1.50
C VAL A 564 -35.12 -26.42 -0.27
N LEU A 565 -34.73 -25.86 0.87
CA LEU A 565 -35.49 -25.89 2.11
C LEU A 565 -36.90 -25.26 1.93
N ILE A 566 -36.96 -24.10 1.25
CA ILE A 566 -38.24 -23.45 0.94
C ILE A 566 -39.11 -24.34 0.06
N PHE A 567 -38.55 -24.91 -1.00
CA PHE A 567 -39.29 -25.69 -1.98
C PHE A 567 -39.82 -27.01 -1.39
N GLU A 568 -39.03 -27.70 -0.57
CA GLU A 568 -39.51 -28.90 0.11
C GLU A 568 -40.62 -28.54 1.11
N ARG A 569 -40.53 -27.38 1.80
CA ARG A 569 -41.59 -26.93 2.70
C ARG A 569 -42.89 -26.60 1.92
N ILE A 570 -42.76 -25.95 0.76
CA ILE A 570 -43.92 -25.70 -0.13
C ILE A 570 -44.52 -27.04 -0.61
N ARG A 571 -43.68 -28.01 -0.98
CA ARG A 571 -44.10 -29.36 -1.42
C ARG A 571 -44.86 -30.10 -0.30
N GLU A 572 -44.39 -29.98 0.93
CA GLU A 572 -45.08 -30.54 2.12
C GLU A 572 -46.46 -29.90 2.33
N GLU A 573 -46.58 -28.58 2.23
CA GLU A 573 -47.85 -27.85 2.37
C GLU A 573 -48.83 -28.18 1.25
N LEU A 574 -48.35 -28.41 0.02
CA LEU A 574 -49.15 -28.87 -1.09
C LEU A 574 -49.69 -30.31 -0.90
N ARG A 575 -48.84 -31.21 -0.34
CA ARG A 575 -49.25 -32.59 0.01
C ARG A 575 -50.33 -32.59 1.10
N ASN A 576 -50.31 -31.61 2.00
CA ASN A 576 -51.32 -31.41 3.03
C ASN A 576 -52.62 -30.79 2.47
N GLY A 577 -52.76 -30.66 1.14
CA GLY A 577 -54.01 -30.22 0.47
C GLY A 577 -54.22 -28.71 0.43
N ARG A 578 -53.20 -27.90 0.75
CA ARG A 578 -53.31 -26.46 0.67
C ARG A 578 -53.32 -25.95 -0.76
N ARG A 579 -54.05 -24.83 -1.01
CA ARG A 579 -53.99 -24.13 -2.28
C ARG A 579 -52.57 -23.62 -2.57
N VAL A 580 -52.21 -23.56 -3.85
CA VAL A 580 -50.82 -23.21 -4.30
C VAL A 580 -50.26 -21.98 -3.62
N TRP A 581 -51.01 -20.88 -3.63
CA TRP A 581 -50.53 -19.63 -3.01
C TRP A 581 -50.37 -19.72 -1.48
N ALA A 582 -51.34 -20.33 -0.79
CA ALA A 582 -51.22 -20.55 0.66
C ALA A 582 -50.09 -21.50 1.02
N ALA A 583 -49.80 -22.50 0.18
CA ALA A 583 -48.66 -23.39 0.36
C ALA A 583 -47.32 -22.65 0.20
N ILE A 584 -47.21 -21.73 -0.78
CA ILE A 584 -46.04 -20.86 -0.95
C ILE A 584 -45.85 -19.99 0.29
N GLU A 585 -46.88 -19.22 0.70
CA GLU A 585 -46.79 -18.29 1.83
C GLU A 585 -46.40 -19.00 3.15
N ASN A 586 -46.99 -20.16 3.43
CA ASN A 586 -46.66 -20.94 4.62
C ASN A 586 -45.27 -21.58 4.52
N GLY A 587 -44.86 -22.03 3.32
CA GLY A 587 -43.55 -22.58 3.06
C GLY A 587 -42.44 -21.58 3.41
N TYR A 588 -42.57 -20.34 2.91
CA TYR A 588 -41.63 -19.26 3.22
C TYR A 588 -41.64 -18.90 4.73
N SER A 589 -42.81 -18.75 5.34
CA SER A 589 -42.94 -18.38 6.74
C SER A 589 -42.29 -19.43 7.67
N ARG A 590 -42.44 -20.72 7.38
CA ARG A 590 -41.88 -21.81 8.18
C ARG A 590 -40.39 -22.03 7.90
N ALA A 591 -39.95 -21.90 6.66
CA ALA A 591 -38.55 -22.04 6.30
C ALA A 591 -37.69 -20.87 6.83
N PHE A 592 -38.27 -19.69 7.03
CA PHE A 592 -37.56 -18.47 7.42
C PHE A 592 -36.65 -18.67 8.66
N TRP A 593 -37.21 -19.18 9.75
CA TRP A 593 -36.45 -19.36 10.98
C TRP A 593 -35.35 -20.41 10.86
N THR A 594 -35.60 -21.50 10.15
CA THR A 594 -34.62 -22.55 9.90
C THR A 594 -33.42 -22.01 9.08
N ILE A 595 -33.72 -21.22 8.03
CA ILE A 595 -32.69 -20.60 7.20
C ILE A 595 -31.92 -19.55 7.97
N LEU A 596 -32.62 -18.74 8.80
CA LEU A 596 -31.99 -17.73 9.64
C LEU A 596 -31.00 -18.36 10.63
N ASP A 597 -31.43 -19.41 11.35
CA ASP A 597 -30.60 -20.09 12.37
C ASP A 597 -29.36 -20.72 11.73
N ALA A 598 -29.50 -21.40 10.59
CA ALA A 598 -28.40 -22.01 9.85
C ALA A 598 -27.38 -20.96 9.36
N ASN A 599 -27.87 -19.84 8.83
CA ASN A 599 -27.01 -18.76 8.33
C ASN A 599 -26.36 -17.97 9.47
N LEU A 600 -27.05 -17.76 10.60
CA LEU A 600 -26.53 -17.03 11.75
C LEU A 600 -25.30 -17.72 12.37
N THR A 601 -25.33 -19.05 12.47
CA THR A 601 -24.19 -19.83 12.99
C THR A 601 -22.97 -19.70 12.08
N THR A 602 -23.17 -19.83 10.77
CA THR A 602 -22.09 -19.68 9.78
C THR A 602 -21.56 -18.24 9.72
N PHE A 603 -22.45 -17.25 9.84
CA PHE A 603 -22.07 -15.84 9.90
C PHE A 603 -21.24 -15.51 11.16
N ALA A 604 -21.58 -16.08 12.30
CA ALA A 604 -20.80 -15.93 13.53
C ALA A 604 -19.36 -16.48 13.34
N VAL A 605 -19.21 -17.65 12.71
CA VAL A 605 -17.88 -18.20 12.37
C VAL A 605 -17.13 -17.27 11.41
N ALA A 606 -17.81 -16.71 10.39
CA ALA A 606 -17.20 -15.79 9.46
C ALA A 606 -16.70 -14.50 10.17
N LEU A 607 -17.44 -13.97 11.15
CA LEU A 607 -17.00 -12.84 11.97
C LEU A 607 -15.74 -13.15 12.79
N VAL A 608 -15.66 -14.36 13.38
CA VAL A 608 -14.45 -14.80 14.08
C VAL A 608 -13.26 -14.88 13.13
N LEU A 609 -13.44 -15.47 11.94
CA LEU A 609 -12.40 -15.55 10.91
C LEU A 609 -11.99 -14.16 10.39
N TYR A 610 -12.90 -13.21 10.33
CA TYR A 610 -12.59 -11.83 9.95
C TYR A 610 -11.71 -11.13 10.99
N ASN A 611 -12.02 -11.28 12.27
CA ASN A 611 -11.26 -10.62 13.35
C ASN A 611 -9.90 -11.26 13.62
N PHE A 612 -9.83 -12.58 13.61
CA PHE A 612 -8.61 -13.32 13.96
C PHE A 612 -7.82 -13.83 12.75
N GLY A 613 -8.43 -13.82 11.56
CA GLY A 613 -7.79 -14.27 10.33
C GLY A 613 -6.81 -13.26 9.76
N THR A 614 -5.74 -13.76 9.13
CA THR A 614 -4.76 -12.96 8.39
C THR A 614 -5.03 -13.02 6.88
N GLY A 615 -4.63 -11.99 6.13
CA GLY A 615 -4.60 -11.92 4.67
C GLY A 615 -5.67 -12.77 3.94
N PRO A 616 -5.29 -13.95 3.41
CA PRO A 616 -6.18 -14.80 2.64
C PRO A 616 -7.41 -15.29 3.40
N ILE A 617 -7.27 -15.60 4.71
CA ILE A 617 -8.38 -16.08 5.55
C ILE A 617 -9.40 -14.96 5.78
N ARG A 618 -8.94 -13.73 5.97
CA ARG A 618 -9.81 -12.56 6.10
C ARG A 618 -10.61 -12.31 4.82
N GLY A 619 -9.97 -12.46 3.63
CA GLY A 619 -10.64 -12.39 2.33
C GLY A 619 -11.75 -13.44 2.18
N PHE A 620 -11.50 -14.68 2.60
CA PHE A 620 -12.52 -15.74 2.67
C PHE A 620 -13.69 -15.34 3.57
N ALA A 621 -13.41 -14.85 4.78
CA ALA A 621 -14.42 -14.46 5.75
C ALA A 621 -15.33 -13.34 5.23
N VAL A 622 -14.77 -12.33 4.55
CA VAL A 622 -15.53 -11.23 3.93
C VAL A 622 -16.43 -11.79 2.82
N THR A 623 -15.89 -12.60 1.91
CA THR A 623 -16.66 -13.21 0.81
C THR A 623 -17.80 -14.04 1.35
N LEU A 624 -17.53 -14.88 2.37
CA LEU A 624 -18.53 -15.72 3.02
C LEU A 624 -19.63 -14.88 3.70
N SER A 625 -19.26 -13.82 4.43
CA SER A 625 -20.21 -12.93 5.10
C SER A 625 -21.17 -12.25 4.12
N ILE A 626 -20.61 -11.65 3.05
CA ILE A 626 -21.41 -11.02 2.00
C ILE A 626 -22.29 -12.07 1.32
N GLY A 627 -21.74 -13.27 1.05
CA GLY A 627 -22.45 -14.37 0.44
C GLY A 627 -23.65 -14.86 1.25
N ILE A 628 -23.50 -15.00 2.57
CA ILE A 628 -24.59 -15.37 3.48
C ILE A 628 -25.71 -14.33 3.46
N LEU A 629 -25.36 -13.04 3.57
CA LEU A 629 -26.35 -11.96 3.54
C LEU A 629 -27.09 -11.89 2.18
N ALA A 630 -26.34 -12.04 1.09
CA ALA A 630 -26.89 -12.06 -0.26
C ALA A 630 -27.82 -13.27 -0.48
N SER A 631 -27.40 -14.48 -0.04
CA SER A 631 -28.21 -15.69 -0.18
C SER A 631 -29.49 -15.62 0.63
N PHE A 632 -29.43 -15.12 1.84
CA PHE A 632 -30.63 -14.89 2.67
C PHE A 632 -31.61 -13.91 1.99
N PHE A 633 -31.09 -12.78 1.49
CA PHE A 633 -31.91 -11.81 0.77
C PHE A 633 -32.53 -12.40 -0.50
N THR A 634 -31.74 -13.07 -1.32
CA THR A 634 -32.23 -13.62 -2.60
C THR A 634 -33.22 -14.77 -2.39
N ALA A 635 -32.96 -15.66 -1.44
CA ALA A 635 -33.84 -16.78 -1.14
C ALA A 635 -35.18 -16.35 -0.52
N ILE A 636 -35.19 -15.34 0.37
CA ILE A 636 -36.42 -14.95 1.07
C ILE A 636 -37.20 -13.86 0.33
N VAL A 637 -36.51 -12.87 -0.24
CA VAL A 637 -37.17 -11.70 -0.84
C VAL A 637 -37.34 -11.90 -2.34
N VAL A 638 -36.22 -12.16 -3.06
CA VAL A 638 -36.24 -12.20 -4.53
C VAL A 638 -37.10 -13.37 -5.05
N THR A 639 -36.89 -14.58 -4.52
CA THR A 639 -37.66 -15.74 -4.99
C THR A 639 -39.14 -15.64 -4.68
N LYS A 640 -39.52 -15.06 -3.53
CA LYS A 640 -40.93 -14.84 -3.18
C LYS A 640 -41.61 -13.89 -4.15
N GLU A 641 -40.94 -12.77 -4.51
CA GLU A 641 -41.47 -11.82 -5.49
C GLU A 641 -41.51 -12.42 -6.90
N LEU A 642 -40.53 -13.25 -7.27
CA LEU A 642 -40.59 -14.00 -8.55
C LEU A 642 -41.78 -14.93 -8.60
N TYR A 643 -42.09 -15.68 -7.54
CA TYR A 643 -43.32 -16.49 -7.49
C TYR A 643 -44.57 -15.61 -7.60
N GLY A 644 -44.61 -14.45 -6.94
CA GLY A 644 -45.68 -13.48 -7.08
C GLY A 644 -45.91 -13.03 -8.54
N TRP A 645 -44.79 -12.78 -9.25
CA TRP A 645 -44.83 -12.33 -10.65
C TRP A 645 -45.29 -13.46 -11.61
N PHE A 646 -44.76 -14.67 -11.44
CA PHE A 646 -45.11 -15.81 -12.33
C PHE A 646 -46.52 -16.38 -12.08
N ILE A 647 -46.96 -16.41 -10.81
CA ILE A 647 -48.14 -17.14 -10.37
C ILE A 647 -49.26 -16.23 -9.89
N GLY A 648 -48.94 -15.04 -9.34
CA GLY A 648 -49.86 -14.17 -8.58
C GLY A 648 -51.15 -13.79 -9.30
N ASN A 649 -51.15 -13.67 -10.63
CA ASN A 649 -52.31 -13.33 -11.46
C ASN A 649 -52.88 -14.51 -12.23
N ARG A 650 -52.32 -15.72 -12.08
CA ARG A 650 -52.77 -16.94 -12.81
C ARG A 650 -53.39 -17.93 -11.82
N GLN A 651 -54.62 -18.41 -12.14
CA GLN A 651 -55.23 -19.49 -11.37
C GLN A 651 -54.52 -20.83 -11.76
N ILE A 652 -53.34 -21.05 -11.18
CA ILE A 652 -52.59 -22.28 -11.40
C ILE A 652 -53.08 -23.35 -10.43
N SER A 653 -53.61 -24.46 -10.96
CA SER A 653 -54.12 -25.59 -10.17
C SER A 653 -53.01 -26.48 -9.63
N LYS A 654 -51.84 -26.53 -10.31
CA LYS A 654 -50.67 -27.35 -9.91
C LYS A 654 -49.39 -26.50 -10.05
N LEU A 655 -48.58 -26.49 -9.01
CA LEU A 655 -47.25 -25.88 -9.03
C LEU A 655 -46.24 -26.90 -9.63
N SER A 656 -45.39 -26.41 -10.52
CA SER A 656 -44.29 -27.24 -11.08
C SER A 656 -43.09 -27.15 -10.11
N ILE A 657 -43.05 -28.10 -9.16
CA ILE A 657 -42.05 -28.18 -8.09
C ILE A 657 -41.63 -29.65 -7.85
#